data_65bb087d1822d5cb87d374442717bb5b
#
_entry.id   65bb087d1822d5cb87d374442717bb5b
#
_cell.length_a   1.000
_cell.length_b   1.000
_cell.length_c   1.000
_cell.angle_alpha   90.00
_cell.angle_beta   90.00
_cell.angle_gamma   90.00
#
_symmetry.space_group_name_H-M   'P 1'
#
loop_
_entity.id
_entity.type
_entity.pdbx_description
1 polymer ?
#
loop_
_entity_poly.entity_id
_entity_poly.type
_entity_poly.pdbx_seq_one_letter_code
_entity_poly.pdbx_strand_id
1 'polypeptide(L)'
;MKRNSILLVSAVFLLAAASLFAASAPKMVIEYFENNSGSLYVRAGDGTETEAADITFGDELAVGSTLITLQGDYAELRLVPNGTIVRVAENTNFAVKSVQGKDGATKNAFAMAVGKVKTVAAKSKGAVYSFEGNTAVCGVRGTKFIFSVLPGQRELAYVLEGLVDFSNQAGQTLALQAGMAADALASSFASFTPPAGLLEELEGGMQFQQLSEEEVSKGEEVVPETAKTEGAEAPQAKSQTPKWLQRLMDFLGMEIGTVTLEGETWAKAVIQPRFAIGKLKAGLYLPIIYKSDMFDSSDWYHPLANGERNDEWSFGTDKSGWDNVTVDILNDLFLKIRYIEWGEQRDPFFFKFGNLGDITMGHGSIMRRYANDLDFPAVRKLGLNLGLDGKQGGLEAMISDAADPQIFGIRPYWKPGGGIFALGFTALTDLNPEQIAYGGTAAFGDPVFLNGGLDAELAIVNKDALAIVLYTDAAAMLPFFREPVGSVDTGFALDAIWFDGRPRNFGAMAGVLGNILMIDYRLEFRYSDGIFTPAFYGPLYDRESPDRVTQLAAYLADPNDQAYDVQSMGVYGELGFTLERVFYIKGGYYWPWPADSADPLSAWPDDTLHLELGILKGLLPLYGSISLDRVGIAAPQIRINNGSSEEFNFFDGNLRFTGEIVYPFSPLLEFALQATTNVVGGNVYPSISILTRLNG
;
A
#
# COMPACT_ATOMS: atom_id res chain seq x y z
N MET A 1 -20.67 -5.78 25.13
CA MET A 1 -19.59 -4.90 24.62
C MET A 1 -19.61 -4.76 23.09
N LYS A 2 -19.90 -5.81 22.32
CA LYS A 2 -19.92 -5.80 20.82
C LYS A 2 -20.76 -4.67 20.19
N ARG A 3 -21.91 -4.32 20.75
CA ARG A 3 -22.86 -3.31 20.20
C ARG A 3 -22.35 -1.85 20.23
N ASN A 4 -21.56 -1.49 21.24
CA ASN A 4 -21.06 -0.10 21.37
C ASN A 4 -19.78 0.13 20.53
N SER A 5 -19.01 -0.91 20.23
CA SER A 5 -17.78 -0.81 19.44
C SER A 5 -18.08 -0.56 17.96
N ILE A 6 -19.10 -1.23 17.41
CA ILE A 6 -19.54 -1.02 16.01
C ILE A 6 -20.07 0.41 15.82
N LEU A 7 -20.85 0.93 16.76
CA LEU A 7 -21.36 2.32 16.71
C LEU A 7 -20.23 3.36 16.81
N LEU A 8 -19.19 3.08 17.60
CA LEU A 8 -18.04 3.98 17.73
C LEU A 8 -17.21 4.01 16.45
N VAL A 9 -16.95 2.86 15.84
CA VAL A 9 -16.22 2.73 14.58
C VAL A 9 -17.02 3.38 13.44
N SER A 10 -18.34 3.16 13.38
CA SER A 10 -19.21 3.80 12.39
C SER A 10 -19.27 5.32 12.55
N ALA A 11 -19.26 5.85 13.78
CA ALA A 11 -19.25 7.30 14.06
C ALA A 11 -17.89 7.93 13.66
N VAL A 12 -16.79 7.26 13.92
CA VAL A 12 -15.44 7.69 13.50
C VAL A 12 -15.33 7.66 11.97
N PHE A 13 -15.92 6.64 11.32
CA PHE A 13 -15.93 6.51 9.86
C PHE A 13 -16.79 7.61 9.19
N LEU A 14 -17.97 7.92 9.74
CA LEU A 14 -18.82 9.01 9.25
C LEU A 14 -18.18 10.38 9.45
N LEU A 15 -17.47 10.61 10.55
CA LEU A 15 -16.72 11.83 10.80
C LEU A 15 -15.49 11.96 9.88
N ALA A 16 -14.78 10.86 9.63
CA ALA A 16 -13.66 10.82 8.68
C ALA A 16 -14.15 11.01 7.24
N ALA A 17 -15.26 10.37 6.86
CA ALA A 17 -15.88 10.55 5.54
C ALA A 17 -16.38 11.97 5.30
N ALA A 18 -16.94 12.63 6.31
CA ALA A 18 -17.40 14.02 6.20
C ALA A 18 -16.25 15.03 6.01
N SER A 19 -15.05 14.75 6.55
CA SER A 19 -13.85 15.56 6.31
C SER A 19 -13.18 15.31 4.94
N LEU A 20 -13.47 14.16 4.29
CA LEU A 20 -12.93 13.79 2.99
C LEU A 20 -13.62 14.48 1.78
N PHE A 21 -14.81 15.08 1.98
CA PHE A 21 -15.53 15.81 0.91
C PHE A 21 -15.14 17.29 0.78
N ALA A 22 -14.12 17.77 1.49
CA ALA A 22 -13.54 19.07 1.20
C ALA A 22 -12.78 18.97 -0.13
N ALA A 23 -13.38 19.41 -1.24
CA ALA A 23 -12.71 19.49 -2.53
C ALA A 23 -11.38 20.24 -2.35
N SER A 24 -10.26 19.57 -2.67
CA SER A 24 -8.93 20.17 -2.63
C SER A 24 -8.88 21.38 -3.56
N ALA A 25 -8.20 22.43 -3.15
CA ALA A 25 -7.96 23.58 -4.02
C ALA A 25 -7.21 23.10 -5.28
N PRO A 26 -7.57 23.61 -6.47
CA PRO A 26 -6.83 23.26 -7.70
C PRO A 26 -5.37 23.64 -7.59
N LYS A 27 -4.48 22.75 -8.02
CA LYS A 27 -3.02 22.95 -8.00
C LYS A 27 -2.34 22.22 -9.15
N MET A 28 -1.20 22.73 -9.63
CA MET A 28 -0.33 22.04 -10.56
C MET A 28 0.66 21.19 -9.74
N VAL A 29 0.81 19.92 -10.08
CA VAL A 29 1.76 19.00 -9.41
C VAL A 29 2.75 18.41 -10.41
N ILE A 30 3.95 18.10 -9.95
CA ILE A 30 4.99 17.41 -10.72
C ILE A 30 4.75 15.91 -10.58
N GLU A 31 4.23 15.28 -11.63
CA GLU A 31 3.95 13.84 -11.62
C GLU A 31 5.20 13.00 -11.91
N TYR A 32 6.06 13.52 -12.79
CA TYR A 32 7.29 12.84 -13.19
C TYR A 32 8.30 13.83 -13.79
N PHE A 33 9.59 13.54 -13.66
CA PHE A 33 10.63 14.24 -14.39
C PHE A 33 11.85 13.35 -14.60
N GLU A 34 12.66 13.67 -15.61
CA GLU A 34 14.01 13.14 -15.83
C GLU A 34 15.01 14.29 -15.82
N ASN A 35 15.98 14.19 -14.93
CA ASN A 35 17.08 15.16 -14.77
C ASN A 35 18.36 14.59 -15.39
N ASN A 36 18.38 14.43 -16.71
CA ASN A 36 19.54 13.88 -17.44
C ASN A 36 20.68 14.91 -17.56
N SER A 37 20.36 16.20 -17.48
CA SER A 37 21.35 17.28 -17.46
C SER A 37 22.08 17.40 -16.12
N GLY A 38 21.48 16.89 -15.04
CA GLY A 38 21.90 17.11 -13.66
C GLY A 38 21.58 18.49 -13.11
N SER A 39 20.80 19.31 -13.83
CA SER A 39 20.55 20.72 -13.50
C SER A 39 19.10 21.16 -13.74
N LEU A 40 18.12 20.23 -13.71
CA LEU A 40 16.71 20.55 -13.65
C LEU A 40 16.40 21.18 -12.29
N TYR A 41 15.62 22.27 -12.27
CA TYR A 41 15.22 22.92 -11.02
C TYR A 41 13.90 23.68 -11.14
N VAL A 42 13.29 23.97 -10.00
CA VAL A 42 12.12 24.84 -9.86
C VAL A 42 12.57 26.15 -9.22
N ARG A 43 12.24 27.28 -9.87
CA ARG A 43 12.43 28.62 -9.31
C ARG A 43 11.09 29.14 -8.81
N ALA A 44 10.99 29.39 -7.50
CA ALA A 44 9.82 30.01 -6.90
C ALA A 44 9.68 31.48 -7.25
N GLY A 45 8.49 32.07 -7.03
CA GLY A 45 8.21 33.47 -7.34
C GLY A 45 9.02 34.48 -6.52
N ASP A 46 9.59 34.07 -5.39
CA ASP A 46 10.53 34.88 -4.56
C ASP A 46 12.00 34.74 -4.99
N GLY A 47 12.27 33.94 -6.01
CA GLY A 47 13.59 33.68 -6.56
C GLY A 47 14.35 32.50 -5.91
N THR A 48 13.75 31.81 -4.94
CA THR A 48 14.33 30.59 -4.35
C THR A 48 14.34 29.48 -5.41
N GLU A 49 15.46 28.76 -5.50
CA GLU A 49 15.63 27.62 -6.42
C GLU A 49 15.65 26.31 -5.63
N THR A 50 14.89 25.33 -6.11
CA THR A 50 14.84 23.96 -5.61
C THR A 50 15.39 23.05 -6.70
N GLU A 51 16.50 22.38 -6.43
CA GLU A 51 17.15 21.45 -7.37
C GLU A 51 16.34 20.13 -7.48
N ALA A 52 16.53 19.39 -8.56
CA ALA A 52 15.83 18.13 -8.81
C ALA A 52 16.00 17.09 -7.69
N ALA A 53 17.12 17.12 -6.97
CA ALA A 53 17.38 16.23 -5.84
C ALA A 53 16.42 16.45 -4.65
N ASP A 54 15.87 17.66 -4.54
CA ASP A 54 14.95 18.07 -3.47
C ASP A 54 13.48 18.11 -3.94
N ILE A 55 13.21 17.71 -5.20
CA ILE A 55 11.86 17.64 -5.78
C ILE A 55 11.33 16.21 -5.66
N THR A 56 10.17 16.07 -5.04
CA THR A 56 9.46 14.78 -4.91
C THR A 56 8.29 14.72 -5.88
N PHE A 57 8.00 13.53 -6.44
CA PHE A 57 6.80 13.34 -7.27
C PHE A 57 5.54 13.63 -6.47
N GLY A 58 4.64 14.44 -7.03
CA GLY A 58 3.46 14.97 -6.36
C GLY A 58 3.65 16.33 -5.70
N ASP A 59 4.87 16.89 -5.71
CA ASP A 59 5.13 18.24 -5.22
C ASP A 59 4.38 19.29 -6.05
N GLU A 60 3.92 20.33 -5.37
CA GLU A 60 3.18 21.42 -6.00
C GLU A 60 4.15 22.39 -6.71
N LEU A 61 3.92 22.55 -8.02
CA LEU A 61 4.47 23.68 -8.73
C LEU A 61 3.59 24.90 -8.47
N ALA A 62 3.92 25.68 -7.47
CA ALA A 62 3.11 26.77 -6.94
C ALA A 62 2.88 27.88 -7.97
N VAL A 63 1.79 28.63 -7.79
CA VAL A 63 1.54 29.84 -8.61
C VAL A 63 2.69 30.84 -8.42
N GLY A 64 3.23 31.33 -9.53
CA GLY A 64 4.42 32.18 -9.56
C GLY A 64 5.73 31.44 -9.75
N SER A 65 5.76 30.10 -9.61
CA SER A 65 6.95 29.30 -9.84
C SER A 65 7.17 28.99 -11.32
N THR A 66 8.45 28.72 -11.66
CA THR A 66 8.88 28.32 -13.01
C THR A 66 9.70 27.02 -12.90
N LEU A 67 9.28 25.99 -13.64
CA LEU A 67 10.08 24.80 -13.86
C LEU A 67 11.04 25.05 -15.02
N ILE A 68 12.32 24.74 -14.82
CA ILE A 68 13.38 24.92 -15.82
C ILE A 68 13.98 23.54 -16.13
N THR A 69 13.89 23.14 -17.39
CA THR A 69 14.52 21.93 -17.94
C THR A 69 15.65 22.32 -18.88
N LEU A 70 16.76 21.60 -18.84
CA LEU A 70 17.89 21.76 -19.75
C LEU A 70 17.94 20.64 -20.78
N GLN A 71 19.03 20.55 -21.55
CA GLN A 71 19.18 19.54 -22.59
C GLN A 71 19.11 18.12 -22.06
N GLY A 72 18.22 17.33 -22.60
CA GLY A 72 17.96 15.94 -22.19
C GLY A 72 16.99 15.79 -21.03
N ASP A 73 16.59 16.89 -20.36
CA ASP A 73 15.59 16.85 -19.29
C ASP A 73 14.17 16.88 -19.84
N TYR A 74 13.22 16.37 -19.07
CA TYR A 74 11.81 16.65 -19.27
C TYR A 74 11.01 16.49 -17.98
N ALA A 75 9.77 16.99 -17.96
CA ALA A 75 8.86 16.80 -16.85
C ALA A 75 7.42 16.62 -17.33
N GLU A 76 6.63 15.90 -16.53
CA GLU A 76 5.19 15.72 -16.70
C GLU A 76 4.47 16.35 -15.51
N LEU A 77 3.58 17.28 -15.81
CA LEU A 77 2.82 18.03 -14.82
C LEU A 77 1.35 17.69 -14.93
N ARG A 78 0.66 17.60 -13.80
CA ARG A 78 -0.80 17.41 -13.75
C ARG A 78 -1.48 18.55 -13.00
N LEU A 79 -2.54 19.07 -13.56
CA LEU A 79 -3.44 19.97 -12.87
C LEU A 79 -4.53 19.18 -12.15
N VAL A 80 -4.48 19.15 -10.81
CA VAL A 80 -5.47 18.45 -9.99
C VAL A 80 -6.49 19.44 -9.42
N PRO A 81 -7.77 19.06 -9.29
CA PRO A 81 -8.36 17.74 -9.59
C PRO A 81 -8.80 17.53 -11.04
N ASN A 82 -8.63 18.49 -11.95
CA ASN A 82 -9.26 18.41 -13.26
C ASN A 82 -8.55 17.49 -14.28
N GLY A 83 -7.32 17.05 -14.00
CA GLY A 83 -6.62 16.03 -14.75
C GLY A 83 -5.91 16.52 -16.03
N THR A 84 -5.82 17.83 -16.32
CA THR A 84 -5.01 18.34 -17.43
C THR A 84 -3.56 17.97 -17.28
N ILE A 85 -2.95 17.43 -18.35
CA ILE A 85 -1.55 17.00 -18.38
C ILE A 85 -0.74 17.94 -19.26
N VAL A 86 0.46 18.31 -18.79
CA VAL A 86 1.44 19.11 -19.56
C VAL A 86 2.78 18.39 -19.53
N ARG A 87 3.28 17.93 -20.68
CA ARG A 87 4.66 17.49 -20.83
C ARG A 87 5.53 18.70 -21.21
N VAL A 88 6.54 18.94 -20.40
CA VAL A 88 7.55 19.98 -20.58
C VAL A 88 8.79 19.33 -21.21
N ALA A 89 9.17 19.75 -22.41
CA ALA A 89 10.33 19.22 -23.12
C ALA A 89 11.65 19.79 -22.55
N GLU A 90 12.77 19.31 -23.07
CA GLU A 90 14.09 19.88 -22.79
C GLU A 90 14.19 21.37 -23.16
N ASN A 91 15.14 22.08 -22.54
CA ASN A 91 15.42 23.50 -22.79
C ASN A 91 14.18 24.41 -22.66
N THR A 92 13.33 24.14 -21.67
CA THR A 92 12.04 24.80 -21.49
C THR A 92 11.97 25.51 -20.13
N ASN A 93 11.45 26.77 -20.16
CA ASN A 93 11.09 27.51 -18.96
C ASN A 93 9.55 27.59 -18.90
N PHE A 94 8.93 26.81 -18.04
CA PHE A 94 7.48 26.71 -17.89
C PHE A 94 7.02 27.31 -16.55
N ALA A 95 6.22 28.37 -16.59
CA ALA A 95 5.74 29.10 -15.43
C ALA A 95 4.24 28.94 -15.19
N VAL A 96 3.84 28.74 -13.94
CA VAL A 96 2.44 28.72 -13.49
C VAL A 96 2.02 30.14 -13.10
N LYS A 97 1.14 30.78 -13.88
CA LYS A 97 0.64 32.15 -13.63
C LYS A 97 -0.58 32.17 -12.73
N SER A 98 -1.54 31.29 -13.00
CA SER A 98 -2.73 31.14 -12.18
C SER A 98 -3.35 29.75 -12.33
N VAL A 99 -4.02 29.27 -11.29
CA VAL A 99 -4.80 28.04 -11.28
C VAL A 99 -6.20 28.37 -10.80
N GLN A 100 -7.22 27.83 -11.46
CA GLN A 100 -8.63 28.13 -11.22
C GLN A 100 -9.04 27.83 -9.79
N GLY A 101 -9.47 28.85 -9.04
CA GLY A 101 -10.01 28.70 -7.69
C GLY A 101 -11.49 28.26 -7.67
N LYS A 102 -12.03 28.00 -6.47
CA LYS A 102 -13.43 27.56 -6.23
C LYS A 102 -14.51 28.52 -6.77
N ASP A 103 -14.18 29.77 -7.04
CA ASP A 103 -15.15 30.82 -7.40
C ASP A 103 -15.40 30.96 -8.91
N GLY A 104 -14.89 30.02 -9.73
CA GLY A 104 -15.28 29.87 -11.14
C GLY A 104 -14.83 30.98 -12.12
N ALA A 105 -14.16 32.03 -11.65
CA ALA A 105 -13.82 33.21 -12.45
C ALA A 105 -12.36 33.28 -12.93
N THR A 106 -11.48 32.40 -12.41
CA THR A 106 -10.04 32.44 -12.72
C THR A 106 -9.67 31.44 -13.80
N LYS A 107 -8.99 31.90 -14.84
CA LYS A 107 -8.44 31.05 -15.90
C LYS A 107 -7.20 30.32 -15.40
N ASN A 108 -7.00 29.06 -15.84
CA ASN A 108 -5.72 28.39 -15.71
C ASN A 108 -4.75 29.02 -16.72
N ALA A 109 -3.75 29.74 -16.25
CA ALA A 109 -2.81 30.44 -17.10
C ALA A 109 -1.38 29.98 -16.84
N PHE A 110 -0.68 29.67 -17.92
CA PHE A 110 0.70 29.21 -17.95
C PHE A 110 1.51 30.09 -18.91
N ALA A 111 2.79 30.25 -18.65
CA ALA A 111 3.65 31.02 -19.54
C ALA A 111 4.94 30.25 -19.86
N MET A 112 5.45 30.47 -21.08
CA MET A 112 6.66 29.83 -21.55
C MET A 112 7.53 30.87 -22.24
N ALA A 113 8.70 31.15 -21.67
CA ALA A 113 9.64 32.11 -22.25
C ALA A 113 10.47 31.51 -23.39
N VAL A 114 10.77 30.22 -23.29
CA VAL A 114 11.51 29.41 -24.26
C VAL A 114 11.13 27.96 -24.10
N GLY A 115 11.17 27.17 -25.15
CA GLY A 115 11.03 25.74 -25.11
C GLY A 115 9.76 25.21 -25.80
N LYS A 116 9.32 24.02 -25.36
CA LYS A 116 8.22 23.31 -26.00
C LYS A 116 7.40 22.53 -24.96
N VAL A 117 6.08 22.60 -25.06
CA VAL A 117 5.15 21.82 -24.25
C VAL A 117 4.12 21.10 -25.12
N LYS A 118 3.77 19.87 -24.71
CA LYS A 118 2.61 19.14 -25.22
C LYS A 118 1.57 19.11 -24.12
N THR A 119 0.36 19.51 -24.43
CA THR A 119 -0.72 19.59 -23.46
C THR A 119 -1.91 18.76 -23.90
N VAL A 120 -2.46 18.01 -22.96
CA VAL A 120 -3.77 17.35 -23.06
C VAL A 120 -4.69 18.04 -22.05
N ALA A 121 -5.44 19.04 -22.50
CA ALA A 121 -6.32 19.82 -21.65
C ALA A 121 -7.63 19.07 -21.38
N ALA A 122 -8.00 18.92 -20.11
CA ALA A 122 -9.23 18.25 -19.72
C ALA A 122 -10.49 19.01 -20.20
N LYS A 123 -11.48 18.26 -20.67
CA LYS A 123 -12.80 18.78 -21.04
C LYS A 123 -13.64 18.91 -19.78
N SER A 124 -13.44 19.93 -18.96
CA SER A 124 -14.29 20.20 -17.80
C SER A 124 -15.19 21.41 -18.03
N LYS A 125 -16.44 21.33 -17.53
CA LYS A 125 -17.43 22.37 -17.68
C LYS A 125 -16.91 23.71 -17.08
N GLY A 126 -16.67 24.72 -17.94
CA GLY A 126 -16.21 26.04 -17.51
C GLY A 126 -14.70 26.24 -17.38
N ALA A 127 -13.87 25.21 -17.53
CA ALA A 127 -12.42 25.39 -17.51
C ALA A 127 -11.91 26.04 -18.81
N VAL A 128 -11.13 27.09 -18.67
CA VAL A 128 -10.43 27.79 -19.76
C VAL A 128 -8.95 27.76 -19.42
N TYR A 129 -8.13 27.41 -20.41
CA TYR A 129 -6.68 27.39 -20.29
C TYR A 129 -6.06 28.42 -21.23
N SER A 130 -5.03 29.11 -20.75
CA SER A 130 -4.21 30.03 -21.53
C SER A 130 -2.75 29.65 -21.44
N PHE A 131 -2.10 29.45 -22.58
CA PHE A 131 -0.65 29.23 -22.65
C PHE A 131 -0.05 30.43 -23.37
N GLU A 132 0.79 31.19 -22.69
CA GLU A 132 1.34 32.46 -23.15
C GLU A 132 2.82 32.29 -23.52
N GLY A 133 3.17 32.64 -24.74
CA GLY A 133 4.54 32.86 -25.19
C GLY A 133 5.01 34.28 -24.93
N ASN A 134 6.05 34.71 -25.66
CA ASN A 134 6.52 36.10 -25.58
C ASN A 134 5.61 37.03 -26.41
N THR A 135 5.02 36.54 -27.49
CA THR A 135 4.20 37.31 -28.48
C THR A 135 2.89 36.61 -28.86
N ALA A 136 2.70 35.36 -28.41
CA ALA A 136 1.57 34.52 -28.75
C ALA A 136 0.78 34.06 -27.52
N VAL A 137 -0.52 33.80 -27.71
CA VAL A 137 -1.39 33.21 -26.70
C VAL A 137 -2.22 32.08 -27.31
N CYS A 138 -2.19 30.90 -26.68
CA CYS A 138 -3.06 29.77 -26.99
C CYS A 138 -4.21 29.75 -25.99
N GLY A 139 -5.41 30.03 -26.41
CA GLY A 139 -6.65 29.80 -25.66
C GLY A 139 -7.19 28.41 -25.99
N VAL A 140 -7.36 27.53 -24.98
CA VAL A 140 -7.74 26.14 -25.21
C VAL A 140 -8.89 25.71 -24.32
N ARG A 141 -9.68 24.76 -24.84
CA ARG A 141 -10.79 24.16 -24.12
C ARG A 141 -10.93 22.68 -24.52
N GLY A 142 -10.37 21.78 -23.73
CA GLY A 142 -10.45 20.34 -24.00
C GLY A 142 -9.74 19.91 -25.29
N THR A 143 -8.49 20.33 -25.46
CA THR A 143 -7.70 20.22 -26.70
C THR A 143 -6.37 19.54 -26.42
N LYS A 144 -5.88 18.77 -27.40
CA LYS A 144 -4.52 18.23 -27.42
C LYS A 144 -3.68 19.02 -28.43
N PHE A 145 -2.61 19.65 -27.97
CA PHE A 145 -1.81 20.52 -28.81
C PHE A 145 -0.36 20.62 -28.33
N ILE A 146 0.50 21.09 -29.20
CA ILE A 146 1.90 21.42 -28.92
C ILE A 146 2.08 22.92 -29.06
N PHE A 147 2.73 23.56 -28.11
CA PHE A 147 3.14 24.95 -28.17
C PHE A 147 4.67 25.04 -28.04
N SER A 148 5.30 25.70 -29.02
CA SER A 148 6.77 25.84 -29.11
C SER A 148 7.13 27.34 -29.21
N VAL A 149 8.04 27.76 -28.35
CA VAL A 149 8.56 29.13 -28.30
C VAL A 149 10.07 29.12 -28.49
N LEU A 150 10.51 29.64 -29.62
CA LEU A 150 11.92 29.91 -29.93
C LEU A 150 12.08 31.44 -30.04
N PRO A 151 12.63 32.11 -29.00
CA PRO A 151 12.65 33.55 -28.88
C PRO A 151 13.22 34.25 -30.14
N GLY A 152 12.47 35.19 -30.70
CA GLY A 152 12.86 35.96 -31.87
C GLY A 152 12.88 35.18 -33.20
N GLN A 153 12.52 33.89 -33.19
CA GLN A 153 12.50 33.04 -34.39
C GLN A 153 11.08 32.52 -34.72
N ARG A 154 10.43 31.88 -33.72
CA ARG A 154 9.15 31.24 -33.95
C ARG A 154 8.36 31.08 -32.65
N GLU A 155 7.08 31.41 -32.69
CA GLU A 155 6.11 31.03 -31.65
C GLU A 155 4.94 30.31 -32.31
N LEU A 156 4.93 28.98 -32.23
CA LEU A 156 4.11 28.12 -33.04
C LEU A 156 3.18 27.24 -32.15
N ALA A 157 1.89 27.24 -32.51
CA ALA A 157 0.93 26.27 -32.00
C ALA A 157 0.62 25.22 -33.07
N TYR A 158 0.60 23.95 -32.70
CA TYR A 158 0.16 22.83 -33.54
C TYR A 158 -0.91 22.03 -32.81
N VAL A 159 -2.05 21.84 -33.45
CA VAL A 159 -3.21 21.17 -32.85
C VAL A 159 -3.27 19.72 -33.29
N LEU A 160 -3.21 18.82 -32.31
CA LEU A 160 -3.33 17.37 -32.52
C LEU A 160 -4.80 16.94 -32.52
N GLU A 161 -5.59 17.45 -31.54
CA GLU A 161 -7.03 17.17 -31.41
C GLU A 161 -7.77 18.41 -30.89
N GLY A 162 -8.99 18.66 -31.37
CA GLY A 162 -9.84 19.74 -30.89
C GLY A 162 -9.61 21.08 -31.62
N LEU A 163 -9.73 22.19 -30.90
CA LEU A 163 -9.64 23.56 -31.39
C LEU A 163 -8.81 24.43 -30.45
N VAL A 164 -7.90 25.24 -31.01
CA VAL A 164 -7.09 26.22 -30.26
C VAL A 164 -7.36 27.62 -30.85
N ASP A 165 -7.72 28.56 -30.00
CA ASP A 165 -7.75 29.99 -30.35
C ASP A 165 -6.32 30.54 -30.17
N PHE A 166 -5.61 30.73 -31.28
CA PHE A 166 -4.23 31.19 -31.31
C PHE A 166 -4.16 32.66 -31.68
N SER A 167 -3.61 33.47 -30.79
CA SER A 167 -3.55 34.94 -30.98
C SER A 167 -2.11 35.42 -31.07
N ASN A 168 -1.83 36.41 -31.90
CA ASN A 168 -0.53 37.07 -31.99
C ASN A 168 -0.53 38.41 -31.21
N GLN A 169 0.63 39.07 -31.12
CA GLN A 169 0.82 40.36 -30.44
C GLN A 169 -0.02 41.50 -31.02
N ALA A 170 -0.40 41.43 -32.31
CA ALA A 170 -1.25 42.42 -32.95
C ALA A 170 -2.77 42.24 -32.63
N GLY A 171 -3.11 41.25 -31.76
CA GLY A 171 -4.49 40.96 -31.36
C GLY A 171 -5.30 40.18 -32.39
N GLN A 172 -4.66 39.70 -33.46
CA GLN A 172 -5.31 38.82 -34.43
C GLN A 172 -5.44 37.42 -33.83
N THR A 173 -6.56 36.73 -34.03
CA THR A 173 -6.83 35.38 -33.50
C THR A 173 -7.21 34.46 -34.66
N LEU A 174 -6.61 33.27 -34.67
CA LEU A 174 -6.92 32.16 -35.58
C LEU A 174 -7.50 30.98 -34.76
N ALA A 175 -8.61 30.44 -35.23
CA ALA A 175 -9.16 29.20 -34.71
C ALA A 175 -8.48 28.00 -35.43
N LEU A 176 -7.48 27.41 -34.78
CA LEU A 176 -6.72 26.30 -35.34
C LEU A 176 -7.43 24.98 -35.05
N GLN A 177 -7.68 24.21 -36.11
CA GLN A 177 -8.27 22.88 -36.06
C GLN A 177 -7.20 21.79 -35.98
N ALA A 178 -7.60 20.56 -35.67
CA ALA A 178 -6.71 19.40 -35.66
C ALA A 178 -5.96 19.25 -37.01
N GLY A 179 -4.67 18.97 -36.93
CA GLY A 179 -3.76 18.89 -38.09
C GLY A 179 -3.21 20.24 -38.61
N MET A 180 -3.63 21.37 -38.01
CA MET A 180 -3.19 22.71 -38.44
C MET A 180 -2.21 23.33 -37.43
N ALA A 181 -1.30 24.13 -37.95
CA ALA A 181 -0.38 24.96 -37.16
C ALA A 181 -0.47 26.43 -37.58
N ALA A 182 -0.03 27.33 -36.72
CA ALA A 182 0.24 28.73 -37.04
C ALA A 182 1.44 29.23 -36.24
N ASP A 183 2.16 30.20 -36.81
CA ASP A 183 3.30 30.87 -36.19
C ASP A 183 2.95 32.36 -36.01
N ALA A 184 3.05 32.83 -34.76
CA ALA A 184 2.73 34.19 -34.39
C ALA A 184 3.75 35.22 -34.92
N LEU A 185 4.97 34.79 -35.23
CA LEU A 185 6.05 35.62 -35.76
C LEU A 185 6.17 35.55 -37.29
N ALA A 186 5.32 34.73 -37.97
CA ALA A 186 5.33 34.67 -39.41
C ALA A 186 4.90 36.01 -40.04
N SER A 187 5.47 36.38 -41.18
CA SER A 187 5.15 37.57 -41.92
C SER A 187 3.67 37.63 -42.35
N SER A 188 3.02 36.50 -42.50
CA SER A 188 1.58 36.34 -42.67
C SER A 188 1.02 35.44 -41.57
N PHE A 189 0.19 36.00 -40.71
CA PHE A 189 -0.46 35.26 -39.63
C PHE A 189 -1.62 34.45 -40.18
N ALA A 190 -1.35 33.22 -40.59
CA ALA A 190 -2.30 32.28 -41.17
C ALA A 190 -2.03 30.84 -40.72
N SER A 191 -3.08 30.02 -40.71
CA SER A 191 -2.94 28.59 -40.44
C SER A 191 -2.36 27.83 -41.64
N PHE A 192 -1.56 26.82 -41.40
CA PHE A 192 -0.98 25.96 -42.44
C PHE A 192 -0.90 24.51 -41.96
N THR A 193 -0.81 23.57 -42.89
CA THR A 193 -0.50 22.17 -42.58
C THR A 193 1.01 22.01 -42.43
N PRO A 194 1.52 21.57 -41.28
CA PRO A 194 2.97 21.41 -41.06
C PRO A 194 3.59 20.39 -42.03
N PRO A 195 4.74 20.69 -42.67
CA PRO A 195 5.48 19.68 -43.42
C PRO A 195 6.06 18.59 -42.50
N ALA A 196 6.34 17.39 -43.04
CA ALA A 196 6.76 16.23 -42.28
C ALA A 196 7.98 16.49 -41.37
N GLY A 197 8.99 17.23 -41.83
CA GLY A 197 10.16 17.56 -41.02
C GLY A 197 9.83 18.48 -39.80
N LEU A 198 8.85 19.37 -39.94
CA LEU A 198 8.37 20.19 -38.81
C LEU A 198 7.55 19.35 -37.81
N LEU A 199 6.76 18.38 -38.30
CA LEU A 199 6.02 17.46 -37.45
C LEU A 199 6.97 16.61 -36.60
N GLU A 200 8.02 16.06 -37.22
CA GLU A 200 9.05 15.29 -36.52
C GLU A 200 9.75 16.12 -35.44
N GLU A 201 10.07 17.41 -35.74
CA GLU A 201 10.63 18.33 -34.75
C GLU A 201 9.67 18.61 -33.59
N LEU A 202 8.38 18.81 -33.89
CA LEU A 202 7.37 19.16 -32.87
C LEU A 202 6.98 17.97 -32.01
N GLU A 203 6.79 16.80 -32.59
CA GLU A 203 6.32 15.58 -31.93
C GLU A 203 7.48 14.76 -31.30
N GLY A 204 8.71 14.95 -31.81
CA GLY A 204 9.90 14.26 -31.31
C GLY A 204 10.11 14.46 -29.81
N GLY A 205 10.26 13.36 -29.08
CA GLY A 205 10.46 13.37 -27.64
C GLY A 205 9.27 13.81 -26.79
N MET A 206 8.07 13.91 -27.37
CA MET A 206 6.86 14.40 -26.68
C MET A 206 5.90 13.29 -26.26
N GLN A 207 6.38 12.06 -26.08
CA GLN A 207 5.60 10.96 -25.48
C GLN A 207 5.57 11.10 -23.96
N PHE A 208 4.37 10.93 -23.36
CA PHE A 208 4.27 10.88 -21.91
C PHE A 208 4.81 9.56 -21.39
N GLN A 209 5.52 9.59 -20.26
CA GLN A 209 6.15 8.40 -19.66
C GLN A 209 5.31 7.80 -18.55
N GLN A 210 4.67 8.64 -17.73
CA GLN A 210 3.88 8.23 -16.58
C GLN A 210 2.38 8.40 -16.77
N LEU A 211 1.99 9.41 -17.54
CA LEU A 211 0.58 9.77 -17.74
C LEU A 211 0.14 9.36 -19.15
N SER A 212 -0.95 8.58 -19.24
CA SER A 212 -1.51 8.26 -20.55
C SER A 212 -2.29 9.46 -21.11
N GLU A 213 -2.08 9.77 -22.37
CA GLU A 213 -2.81 10.83 -23.07
C GLU A 213 -4.33 10.58 -23.10
N GLU A 214 -4.74 9.34 -22.90
CA GLU A 214 -6.14 8.91 -22.88
C GLU A 214 -6.87 9.25 -21.58
N GLU A 215 -6.16 9.41 -20.47
CA GLU A 215 -6.78 9.71 -19.16
C GLU A 215 -7.39 11.11 -19.10
N VAL A 216 -7.00 12.02 -19.97
CA VAL A 216 -7.39 13.43 -19.93
C VAL A 216 -8.50 13.79 -20.92
N SER A 217 -8.65 13.07 -22.04
CA SER A 217 -9.57 13.45 -23.13
C SER A 217 -11.06 13.19 -22.86
N LYS A 218 -11.46 12.73 -21.68
CA LYS A 218 -12.79 12.18 -21.38
C LYS A 218 -13.71 13.05 -20.53
N GLY A 219 -14.07 14.20 -21.05
CA GLY A 219 -15.31 14.87 -20.65
C GLY A 219 -16.34 14.68 -21.76
N GLU A 220 -17.51 14.20 -21.42
CA GLU A 220 -18.72 13.90 -22.21
C GLU A 220 -18.76 14.34 -23.69
N GLU A 221 -18.90 13.39 -24.59
CA GLU A 221 -19.09 13.56 -26.02
C GLU A 221 -20.59 13.65 -26.36
N VAL A 222 -20.99 14.70 -26.99
CA VAL A 222 -22.29 14.79 -27.69
C VAL A 222 -22.03 14.47 -29.18
N VAL A 223 -22.67 13.41 -29.65
CA VAL A 223 -22.61 12.89 -31.03
C VAL A 223 -23.40 13.79 -31.97
N PRO A 224 -22.95 13.99 -33.21
CA PRO A 224 -23.85 14.02 -34.36
C PRO A 224 -23.51 12.93 -35.38
N GLU A 225 -24.59 12.34 -35.85
CA GLU A 225 -24.75 11.28 -36.83
C GLU A 225 -24.47 11.73 -38.27
N THR A 226 -24.15 10.73 -39.10
CA THR A 226 -24.17 10.61 -40.57
C THR A 226 -22.89 10.93 -41.36
N ALA A 227 -22.37 9.97 -42.12
CA ALA A 227 -22.77 9.53 -43.43
C ALA A 227 -21.92 8.35 -43.95
N LYS A 228 -22.57 7.49 -44.70
CA LYS A 228 -22.11 6.32 -45.47
C LYS A 228 -21.11 6.66 -46.58
N THR A 229 -20.18 5.74 -46.93
CA THR A 229 -20.24 4.88 -48.13
C THR A 229 -18.94 4.15 -48.45
N GLU A 230 -19.06 2.83 -48.56
CA GLU A 230 -18.45 1.83 -49.46
C GLU A 230 -16.96 1.81 -49.84
N GLY A 231 -16.37 0.66 -49.59
CA GLY A 231 -15.65 -0.08 -50.63
C GLY A 231 -14.22 -0.51 -50.32
N ALA A 232 -14.03 -1.82 -50.13
CA ALA A 232 -12.93 -2.65 -50.53
C ALA A 232 -11.91 -3.14 -49.50
N GLU A 233 -11.92 -4.46 -49.37
CA GLU A 233 -10.86 -5.42 -49.04
C GLU A 233 -10.23 -5.39 -47.62
N ALA A 234 -10.46 -6.50 -46.94
CA ALA A 234 -10.02 -6.82 -45.59
C ALA A 234 -8.52 -7.01 -45.41
N PRO A 235 -7.93 -6.37 -44.43
CA PRO A 235 -6.90 -6.98 -43.61
C PRO A 235 -7.52 -7.48 -42.29
N GLN A 236 -6.99 -8.57 -41.81
CA GLN A 236 -7.41 -9.24 -40.59
C GLN A 236 -7.64 -8.25 -39.45
N ALA A 237 -8.87 -8.15 -38.99
CA ALA A 237 -9.29 -7.32 -37.88
C ALA A 237 -8.59 -7.80 -36.60
N LYS A 238 -7.61 -7.04 -36.12
CA LYS A 238 -7.33 -6.98 -34.69
C LYS A 238 -8.58 -6.39 -34.03
N SER A 239 -9.35 -7.23 -33.38
CA SER A 239 -10.50 -6.85 -32.58
C SER A 239 -10.01 -5.87 -31.49
N GLN A 240 -10.14 -4.59 -31.74
CA GLN A 240 -9.89 -3.59 -30.70
C GLN A 240 -11.13 -3.55 -29.80
N THR A 241 -10.94 -3.98 -28.56
CA THR A 241 -11.94 -3.80 -27.52
C THR A 241 -12.34 -2.33 -27.44
N PRO A 242 -13.65 -2.00 -27.40
CA PRO A 242 -14.08 -0.61 -27.30
C PRO A 242 -13.41 0.09 -26.10
N LYS A 243 -12.90 1.29 -26.28
CA LYS A 243 -12.16 2.04 -25.26
C LYS A 243 -12.93 2.24 -23.94
N TRP A 244 -14.25 2.36 -23.99
CA TRP A 244 -15.09 2.46 -22.79
C TRP A 244 -15.12 1.13 -22.00
N LEU A 245 -15.13 -0.01 -22.71
CA LEU A 245 -15.11 -1.33 -22.09
C LEU A 245 -13.74 -1.61 -21.46
N GLN A 246 -12.67 -1.17 -22.14
CA GLN A 246 -11.32 -1.22 -21.60
C GLN A 246 -11.23 -0.47 -20.27
N ARG A 247 -11.71 0.76 -20.19
CA ARG A 247 -11.73 1.57 -18.97
C ARG A 247 -12.61 1.01 -17.87
N LEU A 248 -13.75 0.43 -18.23
CA LEU A 248 -14.60 -0.23 -17.27
C LEU A 248 -13.87 -1.45 -16.68
N MET A 249 -13.10 -2.16 -17.51
CA MET A 249 -12.29 -3.30 -17.08
C MET A 249 -11.13 -2.85 -16.19
N ASP A 250 -10.45 -1.73 -16.52
CA ASP A 250 -9.40 -1.09 -15.72
C ASP A 250 -9.89 -0.72 -14.31
N PHE A 251 -11.04 -0.07 -14.27
CA PHE A 251 -11.68 0.32 -13.04
C PHE A 251 -12.15 -0.88 -12.23
N LEU A 252 -12.72 -1.88 -12.89
CA LEU A 252 -13.30 -3.04 -12.21
C LEU A 252 -12.26 -4.06 -11.74
N GLY A 253 -11.06 -4.12 -12.36
CA GLY A 253 -10.02 -5.06 -11.94
C GLY A 253 -10.54 -6.49 -11.87
N MET A 254 -11.03 -7.03 -12.99
CA MET A 254 -11.65 -8.36 -13.01
C MET A 254 -10.61 -9.47 -12.96
N GLU A 255 -10.83 -10.45 -12.09
CA GLU A 255 -10.00 -11.63 -11.92
C GLU A 255 -10.88 -12.88 -12.03
N ILE A 256 -10.53 -13.82 -12.91
CA ILE A 256 -11.25 -15.09 -13.11
C ILE A 256 -10.23 -16.23 -13.07
N GLY A 257 -10.59 -17.31 -12.37
CA GLY A 257 -9.72 -18.47 -12.27
C GLY A 257 -10.21 -19.50 -11.26
N THR A 258 -9.27 -20.15 -10.61
CA THR A 258 -9.53 -21.13 -9.57
C THR A 258 -8.80 -20.77 -8.29
N VAL A 259 -9.29 -21.25 -7.16
CA VAL A 259 -8.63 -21.16 -5.85
C VAL A 259 -8.86 -22.47 -5.10
N THR A 260 -7.83 -22.93 -4.40
CA THR A 260 -7.97 -24.10 -3.51
C THR A 260 -8.24 -23.58 -2.09
N LEU A 261 -9.37 -23.93 -1.52
CA LEU A 261 -9.78 -23.57 -0.16
C LEU A 261 -10.13 -24.85 0.59
N GLU A 262 -9.60 -25.03 1.78
CA GLU A 262 -9.85 -26.20 2.64
C GLU A 262 -9.60 -27.56 1.93
N GLY A 263 -8.61 -27.59 1.02
CA GLY A 263 -8.29 -28.79 0.23
C GLY A 263 -9.17 -29.03 -0.98
N GLU A 264 -10.20 -28.19 -1.21
CA GLU A 264 -11.11 -28.30 -2.35
C GLU A 264 -10.84 -27.18 -3.37
N THR A 265 -10.94 -27.50 -4.65
CA THR A 265 -10.80 -26.51 -5.73
C THR A 265 -12.13 -25.87 -6.05
N TRP A 266 -12.16 -24.55 -6.01
CA TRP A 266 -13.30 -23.69 -6.31
C TRP A 266 -13.02 -22.82 -7.53
N ALA A 267 -14.03 -22.54 -8.31
CA ALA A 267 -13.97 -21.49 -9.33
C ALA A 267 -14.09 -20.12 -8.64
N LYS A 268 -13.42 -19.12 -9.20
CA LYS A 268 -13.33 -17.78 -8.60
C LYS A 268 -13.55 -16.72 -9.67
N ALA A 269 -14.50 -15.83 -9.43
CA ALA A 269 -14.70 -14.60 -10.18
C ALA A 269 -14.70 -13.44 -9.18
N VAL A 270 -13.82 -12.46 -9.37
CA VAL A 270 -13.65 -11.33 -8.44
C VAL A 270 -13.60 -10.03 -9.21
N ILE A 271 -14.34 -9.04 -8.73
CA ILE A 271 -14.23 -7.66 -9.17
C ILE A 271 -13.53 -6.89 -8.07
N GLN A 272 -12.43 -6.20 -8.41
CA GLN A 272 -11.57 -5.49 -7.46
C GLN A 272 -11.38 -4.03 -7.86
N PRO A 273 -12.41 -3.18 -7.77
CA PRO A 273 -12.28 -1.76 -8.10
C PRO A 273 -11.23 -1.11 -7.21
N ARG A 274 -10.35 -0.32 -7.83
CA ARG A 274 -9.29 0.42 -7.13
C ARG A 274 -9.39 1.89 -7.44
N PHE A 275 -9.22 2.72 -6.41
CA PHE A 275 -9.30 4.17 -6.52
C PHE A 275 -8.04 4.78 -5.92
N ALA A 276 -7.50 5.80 -6.57
CA ALA A 276 -6.43 6.61 -6.02
C ALA A 276 -6.71 8.09 -6.28
N ILE A 277 -6.83 8.88 -5.21
CA ILE A 277 -7.07 10.32 -5.29
C ILE A 277 -6.12 11.01 -4.30
N GLY A 278 -5.01 11.55 -4.82
CA GLY A 278 -3.96 12.10 -3.98
C GLY A 278 -3.37 11.02 -3.06
N LYS A 279 -3.36 11.27 -1.75
CA LYS A 279 -2.88 10.30 -0.75
C LYS A 279 -3.91 9.22 -0.39
N LEU A 280 -5.17 9.36 -0.81
CA LEU A 280 -6.21 8.38 -0.56
C LEU A 280 -6.13 7.27 -1.60
N LYS A 281 -6.00 6.03 -1.16
CA LYS A 281 -6.10 4.82 -1.97
C LYS A 281 -7.18 3.93 -1.38
N ALA A 282 -8.03 3.35 -2.22
CA ALA A 282 -9.03 2.41 -1.76
C ALA A 282 -9.19 1.27 -2.77
N GLY A 283 -9.44 0.08 -2.28
CA GLY A 283 -9.72 -1.10 -3.07
C GLY A 283 -10.88 -1.89 -2.48
N LEU A 284 -11.77 -2.33 -3.33
CA LEU A 284 -12.83 -3.27 -2.95
C LEU A 284 -12.44 -4.70 -3.33
N TYR A 285 -13.11 -5.66 -2.74
CA TYR A 285 -13.00 -7.08 -3.04
C TYR A 285 -14.39 -7.67 -3.09
N LEU A 286 -14.88 -7.93 -4.30
CA LEU A 286 -16.22 -8.41 -4.57
C LEU A 286 -16.12 -9.83 -5.18
N PRO A 287 -15.91 -10.87 -4.37
CA PRO A 287 -15.72 -12.22 -4.87
C PRO A 287 -17.04 -12.97 -5.05
N ILE A 288 -17.07 -13.80 -6.07
CA ILE A 288 -17.97 -14.94 -6.18
C ILE A 288 -17.08 -16.16 -6.33
N ILE A 289 -17.00 -16.96 -5.28
CA ILE A 289 -16.23 -18.21 -5.24
C ILE A 289 -17.26 -19.33 -5.16
N TYR A 290 -17.29 -20.22 -6.15
CA TYR A 290 -18.34 -21.21 -6.34
C TYR A 290 -17.78 -22.54 -6.82
N LYS A 291 -18.53 -23.62 -6.64
CA LYS A 291 -18.11 -24.98 -7.03
C LYS A 291 -18.46 -25.31 -8.47
N SER A 292 -19.71 -25.14 -8.85
CA SER A 292 -20.24 -25.58 -10.15
C SER A 292 -21.11 -24.54 -10.85
N ASP A 293 -21.89 -23.74 -10.11
CA ASP A 293 -22.80 -22.73 -10.66
C ASP A 293 -22.63 -21.37 -9.99
N MET A 294 -22.11 -20.42 -10.76
CA MET A 294 -21.93 -19.05 -10.29
C MET A 294 -23.23 -18.31 -9.96
N PHE A 295 -24.36 -18.74 -10.52
CA PHE A 295 -25.65 -18.10 -10.33
C PHE A 295 -26.51 -18.75 -9.24
N ASP A 296 -26.07 -19.85 -8.66
CA ASP A 296 -26.67 -20.47 -7.50
C ASP A 296 -25.91 -20.10 -6.23
N SER A 297 -26.49 -19.22 -5.42
CA SER A 297 -25.86 -18.77 -4.18
C SER A 297 -25.63 -19.88 -3.15
N SER A 298 -26.38 -21.00 -3.23
CA SER A 298 -26.13 -22.13 -2.35
C SER A 298 -24.87 -22.94 -2.70
N ASP A 299 -24.28 -22.68 -3.87
CA ASP A 299 -23.01 -23.26 -4.34
C ASP A 299 -21.80 -22.35 -4.04
N TRP A 300 -22.03 -21.20 -3.38
CA TRP A 300 -20.97 -20.25 -3.09
C TRP A 300 -20.21 -20.60 -1.80
N TYR A 301 -18.93 -20.26 -1.81
CA TYR A 301 -18.08 -20.40 -0.63
C TYR A 301 -18.35 -19.26 0.37
N HIS A 302 -18.57 -19.63 1.61
CA HIS A 302 -18.76 -18.70 2.71
C HIS A 302 -17.48 -18.61 3.55
N PRO A 303 -16.76 -17.47 3.53
CA PRO A 303 -15.54 -17.30 4.29
C PRO A 303 -15.83 -17.29 5.80
N LEU A 304 -14.80 -17.60 6.58
CA LEU A 304 -14.86 -17.40 8.02
C LEU A 304 -14.65 -15.91 8.33
N ALA A 305 -15.58 -15.35 9.07
CA ALA A 305 -15.50 -14.00 9.61
C ALA A 305 -16.09 -14.01 11.02
N ASN A 306 -15.44 -13.37 11.98
CA ASN A 306 -15.86 -13.35 13.38
C ASN A 306 -16.03 -14.77 14.00
N GLY A 307 -15.23 -15.73 13.53
CA GLY A 307 -15.27 -17.12 13.99
C GLY A 307 -16.43 -17.96 13.45
N GLU A 308 -17.27 -17.43 12.56
CA GLU A 308 -18.40 -18.11 11.94
C GLU A 308 -18.32 -18.01 10.40
N ARG A 309 -18.96 -18.96 9.70
CA ARG A 309 -19.13 -18.84 8.25
C ARG A 309 -20.15 -17.78 7.95
N ASN A 310 -19.82 -16.85 7.07
CA ASN A 310 -20.63 -15.70 6.72
C ASN A 310 -21.08 -15.78 5.26
N ASP A 311 -22.39 -15.69 5.02
CA ASP A 311 -22.91 -15.39 3.69
C ASP A 311 -22.75 -13.88 3.41
N GLU A 312 -21.60 -13.51 2.93
CA GLU A 312 -21.22 -12.11 2.67
C GLU A 312 -22.06 -11.38 1.61
N TRP A 313 -23.01 -12.10 0.99
CA TRP A 313 -23.92 -11.53 0.00
C TRP A 313 -25.38 -11.53 0.48
N SER A 314 -25.64 -11.93 1.72
CA SER A 314 -26.98 -11.97 2.30
C SER A 314 -27.55 -10.59 2.56
N PHE A 315 -26.72 -9.61 2.97
CA PHE A 315 -27.13 -8.26 3.38
C PHE A 315 -28.32 -8.28 4.33
N GLY A 316 -28.30 -9.19 5.29
CA GLY A 316 -29.33 -9.34 6.31
C GLY A 316 -30.56 -10.16 5.90
N THR A 317 -30.62 -10.73 4.70
CA THR A 317 -31.80 -11.49 4.24
C THR A 317 -31.96 -12.85 4.94
N ASP A 318 -30.88 -13.39 5.49
CA ASP A 318 -30.82 -14.64 6.24
C ASP A 318 -31.00 -14.43 7.76
N LYS A 319 -31.06 -13.20 8.23
CA LYS A 319 -31.20 -12.83 9.66
C LYS A 319 -32.62 -12.40 10.01
N SER A 320 -32.96 -12.53 11.30
CA SER A 320 -34.22 -12.07 11.86
C SER A 320 -33.98 -11.09 13.01
N GLY A 321 -34.83 -10.07 13.10
CA GLY A 321 -34.67 -8.97 14.05
C GLY A 321 -33.78 -7.85 13.48
N TRP A 322 -34.27 -6.62 13.59
CA TRP A 322 -33.62 -5.46 12.95
C TRP A 322 -32.17 -5.23 13.43
N ASP A 323 -31.87 -5.57 14.68
CA ASP A 323 -30.51 -5.47 15.24
C ASP A 323 -29.55 -6.42 14.51
N ASN A 324 -29.93 -7.71 14.35
CA ASN A 324 -29.11 -8.72 13.68
C ASN A 324 -28.99 -8.41 12.18
N VAL A 325 -30.06 -8.00 11.54
CA VAL A 325 -30.06 -7.57 10.13
C VAL A 325 -29.10 -6.41 9.91
N THR A 326 -29.11 -5.40 10.79
CA THR A 326 -28.21 -4.24 10.66
C THR A 326 -26.76 -4.63 10.86
N VAL A 327 -26.46 -5.48 11.83
CA VAL A 327 -25.09 -5.96 12.08
C VAL A 327 -24.58 -6.76 10.91
N ASP A 328 -25.39 -7.64 10.34
CA ASP A 328 -25.06 -8.47 9.20
C ASP A 328 -24.79 -7.62 7.94
N ILE A 329 -25.68 -6.66 7.62
CA ILE A 329 -25.45 -5.70 6.52
C ILE A 329 -24.09 -4.98 6.68
N LEU A 330 -23.75 -4.51 7.88
CA LEU A 330 -22.50 -3.82 8.12
C LEU A 330 -21.30 -4.75 7.96
N ASN A 331 -21.39 -5.98 8.45
CA ASN A 331 -20.34 -6.99 8.29
C ASN A 331 -20.13 -7.31 6.81
N ASP A 332 -21.21 -7.54 6.06
CA ASP A 332 -21.16 -7.84 4.63
C ASP A 332 -20.53 -6.69 3.84
N LEU A 333 -20.91 -5.44 4.14
CA LEU A 333 -20.31 -4.26 3.53
C LEU A 333 -18.80 -4.14 3.89
N PHE A 334 -18.43 -4.39 5.14
CA PHE A 334 -17.04 -4.35 5.56
C PHE A 334 -16.20 -5.42 4.87
N LEU A 335 -16.73 -6.63 4.70
CA LEU A 335 -16.06 -7.71 3.97
C LEU A 335 -15.80 -7.39 2.49
N LYS A 336 -16.48 -6.40 1.91
CA LYS A 336 -16.19 -5.91 0.55
C LYS A 336 -15.04 -4.92 0.50
N ILE A 337 -14.58 -4.38 1.62
CA ILE A 337 -13.43 -3.47 1.67
C ILE A 337 -12.16 -4.31 1.70
N ARG A 338 -11.31 -4.19 0.67
CA ARG A 338 -9.98 -4.79 0.71
C ARG A 338 -8.99 -3.90 1.48
N TYR A 339 -9.00 -2.61 1.18
CA TYR A 339 -8.25 -1.59 1.91
C TYR A 339 -8.79 -0.18 1.65
N ILE A 340 -8.58 0.69 2.62
CA ILE A 340 -8.66 2.15 2.49
C ILE A 340 -7.42 2.69 3.17
N GLU A 341 -6.58 3.44 2.44
CA GLU A 341 -5.30 3.95 2.92
C GLU A 341 -5.21 5.45 2.70
N TRP A 342 -4.58 6.14 3.63
CA TRP A 342 -4.22 7.55 3.51
C TRP A 342 -2.77 7.75 3.92
N GLY A 343 -1.96 8.25 3.01
CA GLY A 343 -0.55 8.50 3.25
C GLY A 343 0.29 7.23 3.33
N GLU A 344 1.51 7.39 3.83
CA GLU A 344 2.47 6.31 4.06
C GLU A 344 2.89 6.28 5.52
N GLN A 345 3.40 5.16 5.99
CA GLN A 345 3.90 5.03 7.35
C GLN A 345 4.99 6.08 7.60
N ARG A 346 4.85 6.85 8.70
CA ARG A 346 5.66 8.02 9.07
C ARG A 346 5.29 9.35 8.39
N ASP A 347 4.29 9.39 7.53
CA ASP A 347 3.64 10.67 7.20
C ASP A 347 3.12 11.34 8.50
N PRO A 348 2.96 12.66 8.52
CA PRO A 348 2.34 13.36 9.65
C PRO A 348 0.99 12.79 10.08
N PHE A 349 0.27 12.20 9.14
CA PHE A 349 -0.92 11.39 9.34
C PHE A 349 -0.96 10.25 8.33
N PHE A 350 -1.10 9.05 8.85
CA PHE A 350 -1.23 7.81 8.08
C PHE A 350 -2.37 6.98 8.65
N PHE A 351 -3.17 6.36 7.80
CA PHE A 351 -3.99 5.24 8.22
C PHE A 351 -4.14 4.20 7.10
N LYS A 352 -4.33 2.96 7.51
CA LYS A 352 -4.71 1.84 6.66
C LYS A 352 -5.81 1.07 7.34
N PHE A 353 -6.93 0.89 6.65
CA PHE A 353 -8.09 0.12 7.09
C PHE A 353 -8.31 -1.01 6.10
N GLY A 354 -8.48 -2.25 6.57
CA GLY A 354 -8.63 -3.45 5.73
C GLY A 354 -7.62 -4.54 6.04
N ASN A 355 -7.07 -5.16 4.99
CA ASN A 355 -6.03 -6.17 5.14
C ASN A 355 -4.73 -5.53 5.62
N LEU A 356 -4.18 -6.08 6.71
CA LEU A 356 -2.91 -5.68 7.31
C LEU A 356 -1.89 -6.81 7.12
N GLY A 357 -1.08 -6.70 6.09
CA GLY A 357 -0.14 -7.78 5.71
C GLY A 357 1.20 -7.79 6.47
N ASP A 358 1.61 -6.66 7.04
CA ASP A 358 2.89 -6.53 7.76
C ASP A 358 2.83 -5.32 8.70
N ILE A 359 2.57 -5.54 9.97
CA ILE A 359 2.51 -4.50 10.99
C ILE A 359 3.64 -4.71 11.99
N THR A 360 4.48 -3.69 12.13
CA THR A 360 5.53 -3.63 13.14
C THR A 360 5.33 -2.37 13.97
N MET A 361 5.28 -2.49 15.30
CA MET A 361 5.20 -1.36 16.22
C MET A 361 6.55 -1.13 16.89
N GLY A 362 7.03 0.11 16.83
CA GLY A 362 8.37 0.46 17.30
C GLY A 362 9.46 -0.32 16.58
N HIS A 363 10.39 -0.91 17.34
CA HIS A 363 11.44 -1.77 16.78
C HIS A 363 11.00 -3.23 16.64
N GLY A 364 9.77 -3.57 17.08
CA GLY A 364 9.22 -4.92 16.93
C GLY A 364 9.55 -5.87 18.07
N SER A 365 9.80 -5.35 19.28
CA SER A 365 10.02 -6.20 20.46
C SER A 365 8.78 -7.00 20.89
N ILE A 366 7.58 -6.38 20.74
CA ILE A 366 6.31 -7.02 21.05
C ILE A 366 5.60 -7.46 19.77
N MET A 367 5.45 -6.54 18.79
CA MET A 367 4.79 -6.84 17.51
C MET A 367 5.73 -6.58 16.34
N ARG A 368 5.99 -7.63 15.56
CA ARG A 368 6.80 -7.53 14.33
C ARG A 368 6.18 -8.35 13.23
N ARG A 369 5.90 -7.70 12.09
CA ARG A 369 5.39 -8.33 10.88
C ARG A 369 4.06 -9.07 11.09
N TYR A 370 3.26 -8.64 12.05
CA TYR A 370 1.93 -9.18 12.27
C TYR A 370 1.06 -8.99 11.01
N ALA A 371 0.31 -10.01 10.66
CA ALA A 371 -0.60 -10.00 9.51
C ALA A 371 -1.96 -10.54 9.92
N ASN A 372 -3.03 -9.78 9.63
CA ASN A 372 -4.40 -10.25 9.84
C ASN A 372 -5.00 -10.94 8.60
N ASP A 373 -4.26 -10.97 7.50
CA ASP A 373 -4.67 -11.58 6.23
C ASP A 373 -3.97 -12.92 5.93
N LEU A 374 -3.46 -13.55 6.99
CA LEU A 374 -2.65 -14.77 6.93
C LEU A 374 -3.32 -15.90 6.14
N ASP A 375 -4.61 -16.11 6.33
CA ASP A 375 -5.40 -17.17 5.70
C ASP A 375 -6.46 -16.62 4.71
N PHE A 376 -6.22 -15.43 4.14
CA PHE A 376 -7.08 -14.85 3.10
C PHE A 376 -7.06 -15.70 1.82
N PRO A 377 -8.20 -15.94 1.12
CA PRO A 377 -9.53 -15.40 1.40
C PRO A 377 -10.42 -16.31 2.26
N ALA A 378 -9.92 -17.41 2.79
CA ALA A 378 -10.70 -18.34 3.62
C ALA A 378 -11.13 -17.69 4.94
N VAL A 379 -10.25 -16.88 5.54
CA VAL A 379 -10.50 -16.05 6.73
C VAL A 379 -10.35 -14.60 6.34
N ARG A 380 -11.33 -13.77 6.73
CA ARG A 380 -11.30 -12.34 6.45
C ARG A 380 -11.41 -11.53 7.72
N LYS A 381 -10.45 -10.64 7.91
CA LYS A 381 -10.38 -9.66 8.99
C LYS A 381 -10.22 -8.26 8.42
N LEU A 382 -10.78 -7.28 9.09
CA LEU A 382 -10.75 -5.88 8.68
C LEU A 382 -10.02 -5.06 9.74
N GLY A 383 -8.70 -4.97 9.63
CA GLY A 383 -7.89 -4.27 10.61
C GLY A 383 -7.81 -2.77 10.39
N LEU A 384 -7.27 -2.09 11.39
CA LEU A 384 -6.92 -0.67 11.34
C LEU A 384 -5.46 -0.50 11.79
N ASN A 385 -4.68 0.22 11.00
CA ASN A 385 -3.36 0.71 11.38
C ASN A 385 -3.33 2.23 11.20
N LEU A 386 -2.94 2.96 12.23
CA LEU A 386 -2.95 4.41 12.30
C LEU A 386 -1.63 4.93 12.81
N GLY A 387 -1.11 5.98 12.18
CA GLY A 387 0.10 6.68 12.59
C GLY A 387 -0.08 8.19 12.60
N LEU A 388 0.46 8.80 13.63
CA LEU A 388 0.64 10.25 13.75
C LEU A 388 2.13 10.49 13.99
N ASP A 389 2.81 11.19 13.10
CA ASP A 389 4.24 11.51 13.27
C ASP A 389 4.46 13.02 13.24
N GLY A 390 5.00 13.55 14.34
CA GLY A 390 5.33 14.96 14.52
C GLY A 390 6.80 15.17 14.87
N LYS A 391 7.22 16.43 14.85
CA LYS A 391 8.63 16.80 15.15
C LYS A 391 9.06 16.42 16.58
N GLN A 392 8.15 16.38 17.53
CA GLN A 392 8.46 16.11 18.95
C GLN A 392 8.01 14.73 19.41
N GLY A 393 7.37 13.94 18.57
CA GLY A 393 6.85 12.63 18.91
C GLY A 393 5.61 12.29 18.10
N GLY A 394 5.02 11.16 18.38
CA GLY A 394 3.88 10.66 17.63
C GLY A 394 3.14 9.54 18.36
N LEU A 395 2.29 8.88 17.60
CA LEU A 395 1.44 7.79 18.05
C LEU A 395 1.33 6.75 16.94
N GLU A 396 1.53 5.49 17.28
CA GLU A 396 1.15 4.37 16.45
C GLU A 396 -0.01 3.63 17.15
N ALA A 397 -1.01 3.20 16.40
CA ALA A 397 -2.12 2.42 16.93
C ALA A 397 -2.62 1.40 15.91
N MET A 398 -3.08 0.24 16.40
CA MET A 398 -3.61 -0.80 15.53
C MET A 398 -4.76 -1.56 16.18
N ILE A 399 -5.63 -2.13 15.34
CA ILE A 399 -6.67 -3.09 15.71
C ILE A 399 -6.60 -4.21 14.66
N SER A 400 -6.58 -5.47 15.10
CA SER A 400 -6.47 -6.62 14.18
C SER A 400 -7.72 -6.84 13.32
N ASP A 401 -8.89 -6.62 13.90
CA ASP A 401 -10.19 -6.71 13.24
C ASP A 401 -11.16 -5.70 13.86
N ALA A 402 -11.75 -4.83 13.06
CA ALA A 402 -12.71 -3.84 13.52
C ALA A 402 -14.11 -4.44 13.76
N ALA A 403 -14.42 -5.55 13.08
CA ALA A 403 -15.71 -6.24 13.24
C ALA A 403 -15.75 -7.12 14.51
N ASP A 404 -14.65 -7.78 14.84
CA ASP A 404 -14.47 -8.56 16.09
C ASP A 404 -13.11 -8.24 16.71
N PRO A 405 -12.98 -7.10 17.42
CA PRO A 405 -11.71 -6.63 17.92
C PRO A 405 -11.09 -7.59 18.93
N GLN A 406 -9.96 -8.18 18.56
CA GLN A 406 -9.20 -9.09 19.40
C GLN A 406 -7.89 -8.45 19.87
N ILE A 407 -7.03 -8.03 18.91
CA ILE A 407 -5.75 -7.44 19.21
C ILE A 407 -5.83 -5.92 19.08
N PHE A 408 -5.40 -5.22 20.12
CA PHE A 408 -5.25 -3.78 20.15
C PHE A 408 -3.81 -3.42 20.47
N GLY A 409 -3.26 -2.46 19.74
CA GLY A 409 -1.94 -1.93 19.97
C GLY A 409 -1.94 -0.41 20.02
N ILE A 410 -1.14 0.15 20.92
CA ILE A 410 -0.88 1.59 20.99
C ILE A 410 0.57 1.82 21.37
N ARG A 411 1.23 2.76 20.68
CA ARG A 411 2.59 3.19 20.99
C ARG A 411 2.72 4.70 20.86
N PRO A 412 2.54 5.48 21.92
CA PRO A 412 3.03 6.84 21.99
C PRO A 412 4.56 6.86 22.02
N TYR A 413 5.17 7.83 21.37
CA TYR A 413 6.61 8.03 21.41
C TYR A 413 6.96 9.53 21.40
N TRP A 414 8.11 9.84 22.00
CA TRP A 414 8.61 11.19 22.17
C TRP A 414 10.01 11.34 21.57
N LYS A 415 10.24 12.42 20.82
CA LYS A 415 11.50 12.74 20.12
C LYS A 415 12.12 14.02 20.68
N PRO A 416 12.74 14.00 21.87
CA PRO A 416 13.45 15.18 22.38
C PRO A 416 14.65 15.51 21.49
N GLY A 417 14.95 16.79 21.31
CA GLY A 417 16.13 17.22 20.56
C GLY A 417 16.03 17.05 19.05
N GLY A 418 14.82 17.03 18.48
CA GLY A 418 14.61 17.05 17.03
C GLY A 418 14.84 15.73 16.31
N GLY A 419 14.69 14.59 17.03
CA GLY A 419 14.69 13.26 16.42
C GLY A 419 16.03 12.53 16.42
N ILE A 420 17.07 13.06 17.06
CA ILE A 420 18.31 12.31 17.29
C ILE A 420 18.11 11.19 18.32
N PHE A 421 17.23 11.44 19.29
CA PHE A 421 16.85 10.50 20.32
C PHE A 421 15.32 10.35 20.35
N ALA A 422 14.84 9.11 20.55
CA ALA A 422 13.42 8.87 20.78
C ALA A 422 13.20 7.86 21.89
N LEU A 423 12.06 7.99 22.56
CA LEU A 423 11.58 7.07 23.58
C LEU A 423 10.14 6.69 23.24
N GLY A 424 9.83 5.41 23.28
CA GLY A 424 8.51 4.87 23.06
C GLY A 424 8.03 4.03 24.22
N PHE A 425 6.70 3.96 24.36
CA PHE A 425 6.00 3.02 25.22
C PHE A 425 4.98 2.27 24.38
N THR A 426 5.10 0.94 24.33
CA THR A 426 4.18 0.07 23.59
C THR A 426 3.30 -0.69 24.57
N ALA A 427 1.98 -0.66 24.33
CA ALA A 427 1.02 -1.53 24.99
C ALA A 427 0.22 -2.29 23.95
N LEU A 428 0.18 -3.60 24.06
CA LEU A 428 -0.55 -4.51 23.19
C LEU A 428 -1.39 -5.45 24.03
N THR A 429 -2.59 -5.76 23.56
CA THR A 429 -3.47 -6.73 24.22
C THR A 429 -4.14 -7.63 23.19
N ASP A 430 -4.22 -8.91 23.48
CA ASP A 430 -5.13 -9.85 22.84
C ASP A 430 -6.24 -10.20 23.82
N LEU A 431 -7.47 -9.84 23.46
CA LEU A 431 -8.64 -10.02 24.32
C LEU A 431 -9.22 -11.43 24.26
N ASN A 432 -8.84 -12.23 23.27
CA ASN A 432 -9.39 -13.57 23.10
C ASN A 432 -8.38 -14.49 22.39
N PRO A 433 -7.21 -14.76 23.00
CA PRO A 433 -6.14 -15.58 22.41
C PRO A 433 -6.54 -17.05 22.24
N GLU A 434 -7.62 -17.51 22.91
CA GLU A 434 -8.16 -18.87 22.73
C GLU A 434 -9.00 -19.02 21.46
N GLN A 435 -9.40 -17.92 20.84
CA GLN A 435 -10.22 -17.98 19.65
C GLN A 435 -9.41 -18.50 18.48
N ILE A 436 -9.56 -19.78 18.21
CA ILE A 436 -9.10 -20.36 16.98
C ILE A 436 -9.96 -19.77 15.87
N ALA A 437 -9.35 -19.18 14.84
CA ALA A 437 -10.05 -18.58 13.70
C ALA A 437 -11.05 -19.55 13.01
N TYR A 438 -11.05 -20.80 13.38
CA TYR A 438 -11.72 -21.93 12.72
C TYR A 438 -12.62 -22.77 13.62
N GLY A 439 -13.08 -22.20 14.73
CA GLY A 439 -14.05 -22.86 15.59
C GLY A 439 -13.45 -23.95 16.50
N GLY A 440 -12.97 -23.55 17.60
CA GLY A 440 -12.56 -24.36 18.74
C GLY A 440 -12.41 -23.46 19.95
N THR A 441 -12.87 -23.87 21.10
CA THR A 441 -12.62 -23.19 22.36
C THR A 441 -11.61 -24.02 23.17
N ALA A 442 -10.42 -23.52 23.36
CA ALA A 442 -9.58 -24.00 24.44
C ALA A 442 -10.17 -23.44 25.74
N ALA A 443 -10.66 -24.30 26.62
CA ALA A 443 -11.27 -23.89 27.89
C ALA A 443 -10.16 -23.70 28.91
N PHE A 444 -9.54 -22.51 28.97
CA PHE A 444 -8.51 -22.19 29.97
C PHE A 444 -8.73 -20.79 30.57
N GLY A 445 -9.81 -20.61 31.33
CA GLY A 445 -9.99 -19.42 32.16
C GLY A 445 -10.21 -18.11 31.41
N ASP A 446 -10.57 -18.16 30.14
CA ASP A 446 -10.82 -17.00 29.26
C ASP A 446 -9.70 -15.94 29.42
N PRO A 447 -8.44 -16.24 29.03
CA PRO A 447 -7.30 -15.37 29.24
C PRO A 447 -7.32 -14.14 28.32
N VAL A 448 -6.67 -13.08 28.79
CA VAL A 448 -6.30 -11.90 28.03
C VAL A 448 -4.79 -11.75 28.11
N PHE A 449 -4.10 -11.66 26.99
CA PHE A 449 -2.69 -11.31 26.96
C PHE A 449 -2.52 -9.79 26.97
N LEU A 450 -1.83 -9.29 27.99
CA LEU A 450 -1.38 -7.90 28.05
C LEU A 450 0.14 -7.88 27.91
N ASN A 451 0.64 -7.14 26.94
CA ASN A 451 2.07 -6.97 26.72
C ASN A 451 2.42 -5.48 26.81
N GLY A 452 3.42 -5.17 27.61
CA GLY A 452 3.93 -3.81 27.76
C GLY A 452 5.41 -3.73 27.48
N GLY A 453 5.87 -2.64 26.84
CA GLY A 453 7.29 -2.46 26.57
C GLY A 453 7.71 -1.01 26.49
N LEU A 454 9.00 -0.81 26.69
CA LEU A 454 9.68 0.47 26.55
C LEU A 454 10.75 0.33 25.48
N ASP A 455 10.90 1.34 24.65
CA ASP A 455 11.93 1.39 23.63
C ASP A 455 12.66 2.75 23.65
N ALA A 456 13.92 2.71 23.26
CA ALA A 456 14.76 3.90 23.09
C ALA A 456 15.61 3.75 21.83
N GLU A 457 15.74 4.82 21.06
CA GLU A 457 16.60 4.89 19.90
C GLU A 457 17.52 6.11 19.90
N LEU A 458 18.67 5.96 19.28
CA LEU A 458 19.66 7.02 19.06
C LEU A 458 20.12 6.98 17.60
N ALA A 459 19.72 7.98 16.82
CA ALA A 459 20.15 8.16 15.44
C ALA A 459 21.54 8.79 15.41
N ILE A 460 22.59 7.99 15.15
CA ILE A 460 23.98 8.47 15.05
C ILE A 460 24.20 9.18 13.71
N VAL A 461 23.69 8.57 12.65
CA VAL A 461 23.66 9.12 11.29
C VAL A 461 22.27 8.87 10.72
N ASN A 462 21.68 9.88 10.11
CA ASN A 462 20.38 9.75 9.45
C ASN A 462 20.42 10.57 8.15
N LYS A 463 20.87 9.92 7.08
CA LYS A 463 20.92 10.46 5.72
C LYS A 463 20.48 9.36 4.75
N ASP A 464 19.96 9.72 3.60
CA ASP A 464 19.41 8.79 2.60
C ASP A 464 20.40 7.69 2.22
N ALA A 465 21.67 8.04 1.98
CA ALA A 465 22.71 7.07 1.59
C ALA A 465 23.34 6.31 2.77
N LEU A 466 23.14 6.76 4.00
CA LEU A 466 23.72 6.16 5.21
C LEU A 466 22.88 6.49 6.43
N ALA A 467 22.25 5.51 7.01
CA ALA A 467 21.61 5.63 8.32
C ALA A 467 22.21 4.63 9.31
N ILE A 468 22.44 5.07 10.53
CA ILE A 468 22.91 4.26 11.65
C ILE A 468 22.11 4.66 12.87
N VAL A 469 21.21 3.78 13.31
CA VAL A 469 20.36 3.97 14.48
C VAL A 469 20.67 2.86 15.48
N LEU A 470 21.11 3.21 16.66
CA LEU A 470 21.20 2.30 17.80
C LEU A 470 19.87 2.30 18.54
N TYR A 471 19.44 1.14 19.04
CA TYR A 471 18.23 1.05 19.81
C TYR A 471 18.29 -0.05 20.87
N THR A 472 17.40 0.05 21.85
CA THR A 472 17.20 -0.93 22.88
C THR A 472 15.75 -0.96 23.31
N ASP A 473 15.23 -2.15 23.56
CA ASP A 473 13.85 -2.37 23.97
C ASP A 473 13.82 -3.35 25.15
N ALA A 474 12.80 -3.22 25.99
CA ALA A 474 12.42 -4.19 27.01
C ALA A 474 10.91 -4.35 27.02
N ALA A 475 10.44 -5.59 27.12
CA ALA A 475 9.02 -5.90 27.11
C ALA A 475 8.70 -7.08 28.02
N ALA A 476 7.47 -7.14 28.51
CA ALA A 476 6.98 -8.23 29.36
C ALA A 476 5.51 -8.54 29.04
N MET A 477 5.11 -9.78 29.36
CA MET A 477 3.74 -10.25 29.25
C MET A 477 3.10 -10.37 30.64
N LEU A 478 1.88 -9.81 30.80
CA LEU A 478 1.06 -9.94 32.00
C LEU A 478 -0.31 -10.50 31.60
N PRO A 479 -0.58 -11.79 31.84
CA PRO A 479 -1.88 -12.37 31.56
C PRO A 479 -2.95 -11.91 32.56
N PHE A 480 -4.19 -11.78 32.06
CA PHE A 480 -5.37 -11.52 32.89
C PHE A 480 -6.40 -12.62 32.61
N PHE A 481 -6.98 -13.21 33.64
CA PHE A 481 -8.02 -14.25 33.52
C PHE A 481 -9.39 -13.67 33.88
N ARG A 482 -10.39 -13.91 33.04
CA ARG A 482 -11.78 -13.55 33.29
C ARG A 482 -12.50 -14.61 34.11
N GLU A 483 -12.01 -15.83 34.09
CA GLU A 483 -12.52 -16.96 34.85
C GLU A 483 -11.40 -17.59 35.71
N PRO A 484 -11.70 -18.19 36.88
CA PRO A 484 -10.69 -18.84 37.67
C PRO A 484 -10.08 -20.08 36.98
N VAL A 485 -8.76 -20.28 37.12
CA VAL A 485 -8.04 -21.44 36.55
C VAL A 485 -7.13 -22.05 37.59
N GLY A 486 -7.38 -23.31 37.96
CA GLY A 486 -6.58 -24.01 38.97
C GLY A 486 -6.52 -23.25 40.28
N SER A 487 -5.34 -22.78 40.68
CA SER A 487 -5.11 -21.94 41.86
C SER A 487 -5.10 -20.46 41.58
N VAL A 488 -5.27 -20.04 40.28
CA VAL A 488 -5.28 -18.63 39.86
C VAL A 488 -6.72 -18.12 39.90
N ASP A 489 -6.99 -17.13 40.75
CA ASP A 489 -8.28 -16.43 40.79
C ASP A 489 -8.48 -15.50 39.55
N THR A 490 -9.71 -15.08 39.33
CA THR A 490 -10.01 -14.03 38.35
C THR A 490 -9.16 -12.80 38.61
N GLY A 491 -8.47 -12.29 37.58
CA GLY A 491 -7.62 -11.12 37.67
C GLY A 491 -6.25 -11.28 36.98
N PHE A 492 -5.31 -10.45 37.40
CA PHE A 492 -3.94 -10.51 36.86
C PHE A 492 -3.15 -11.68 37.47
N ALA A 493 -2.57 -12.49 36.60
CA ALA A 493 -1.67 -13.57 37.01
C ALA A 493 -0.28 -13.00 37.33
N LEU A 494 -0.11 -12.45 38.54
CA LEU A 494 1.16 -11.81 38.92
C LEU A 494 2.31 -12.81 39.00
N ASP A 495 2.04 -14.09 39.30
CA ASP A 495 3.03 -15.16 39.26
C ASP A 495 3.62 -15.40 37.87
N ALA A 496 2.93 -14.93 36.81
CA ALA A 496 3.49 -14.97 35.47
C ALA A 496 4.60 -13.94 35.24
N ILE A 497 4.63 -12.82 35.97
CA ILE A 497 5.66 -11.77 35.82
C ILE A 497 6.68 -11.74 36.96
N TRP A 498 6.37 -12.32 38.12
CA TRP A 498 7.24 -12.37 39.29
C TRP A 498 7.02 -13.66 40.05
N PHE A 499 7.99 -14.56 39.98
CA PHE A 499 7.92 -15.85 40.64
C PHE A 499 9.27 -16.21 41.28
N ASP A 500 9.23 -16.80 42.49
CA ASP A 500 10.40 -17.19 43.25
C ASP A 500 11.47 -16.08 43.41
N GLY A 501 11.00 -14.83 43.63
CA GLY A 501 11.87 -13.67 43.87
C GLY A 501 12.56 -13.08 42.65
N ARG A 502 12.21 -13.48 41.43
CA ARG A 502 12.75 -12.97 40.17
C ARG A 502 11.68 -12.59 39.15
N PRO A 503 11.98 -11.62 38.26
CA PRO A 503 11.11 -11.34 37.14
C PRO A 503 11.05 -12.51 36.15
N ARG A 504 9.90 -12.69 35.49
CA ARG A 504 9.62 -13.80 34.57
C ARG A 504 8.88 -13.28 33.33
N ASN A 505 8.89 -14.05 32.26
CA ASN A 505 8.16 -13.80 31.01
C ASN A 505 8.37 -12.40 30.46
N PHE A 506 9.63 -11.99 30.36
CA PHE A 506 10.06 -10.74 29.80
C PHE A 506 11.16 -10.95 28.74
N GLY A 507 11.38 -9.94 27.94
CA GLY A 507 12.46 -9.92 26.98
C GLY A 507 13.12 -8.55 26.90
N ALA A 508 14.36 -8.55 26.47
CA ALA A 508 15.12 -7.34 26.18
C ALA A 508 15.90 -7.53 24.88
N MET A 509 16.06 -6.46 24.13
CA MET A 509 16.91 -6.48 22.95
C MET A 509 17.69 -5.16 22.80
N ALA A 510 18.85 -5.27 22.16
CA ALA A 510 19.64 -4.13 21.76
C ALA A 510 20.20 -4.38 20.37
N GLY A 511 20.21 -3.36 19.54
CA GLY A 511 20.62 -3.54 18.15
C GLY A 511 21.02 -2.25 17.43
N VAL A 512 21.37 -2.47 16.18
CA VAL A 512 21.63 -1.42 15.20
C VAL A 512 20.83 -1.70 13.95
N LEU A 513 20.24 -0.66 13.40
CA LEU A 513 19.54 -0.70 12.11
C LEU A 513 19.90 0.52 11.26
N GLY A 514 19.65 0.41 9.98
CA GLY A 514 19.86 1.51 9.06
C GLY A 514 20.01 1.02 7.62
N ASN A 515 20.61 1.89 6.80
CA ASN A 515 20.94 1.56 5.42
C ASN A 515 22.35 2.02 5.05
N ILE A 516 22.93 1.36 4.07
CA ILE A 516 24.15 1.76 3.38
C ILE A 516 23.85 1.68 1.89
N LEU A 517 23.64 2.83 1.25
CA LEU A 517 23.16 2.93 -0.13
C LEU A 517 21.85 2.12 -0.31
N MET A 518 21.86 1.11 -1.17
CA MET A 518 20.72 0.24 -1.50
C MET A 518 20.58 -0.99 -0.57
N ILE A 519 21.39 -1.07 0.48
CA ILE A 519 21.37 -2.19 1.43
C ILE A 519 20.79 -1.71 2.75
N ASP A 520 19.63 -2.21 3.11
CA ASP A 520 19.07 -2.09 4.45
C ASP A 520 19.64 -3.17 5.35
N TYR A 521 19.91 -2.85 6.62
CA TYR A 521 20.43 -3.81 7.55
C TYR A 521 19.85 -3.64 8.95
N ARG A 522 19.80 -4.77 9.69
CA ARG A 522 19.46 -4.83 11.10
C ARG A 522 20.26 -5.95 11.74
N LEU A 523 20.81 -5.70 12.94
CA LEU A 523 21.45 -6.69 13.77
C LEU A 523 21.03 -6.45 15.23
N GLU A 524 20.47 -7.46 15.87
CA GLU A 524 19.98 -7.40 17.25
C GLU A 524 20.54 -8.54 18.08
N PHE A 525 20.91 -8.25 19.30
CA PHE A 525 21.04 -9.23 20.35
C PHE A 525 19.74 -9.25 21.17
N ARG A 526 19.22 -10.43 21.45
CA ARG A 526 17.96 -10.66 22.15
C ARG A 526 18.18 -11.53 23.37
N TYR A 527 17.46 -11.23 24.43
CA TYR A 527 17.31 -12.04 25.62
C TYR A 527 15.82 -12.22 25.91
N SER A 528 15.40 -13.40 26.33
CA SER A 528 14.03 -13.65 26.80
C SER A 528 14.02 -14.66 27.93
N ASP A 529 13.00 -14.60 28.78
CA ASP A 529 12.75 -15.47 29.91
C ASP A 529 11.36 -16.07 29.79
N GLY A 530 11.25 -17.36 30.10
CA GLY A 530 9.98 -18.09 30.13
C GLY A 530 9.29 -18.21 28.75
N ILE A 531 7.98 -18.07 28.77
CA ILE A 531 7.14 -18.19 27.56
C ILE A 531 7.04 -16.91 26.74
N PHE A 532 7.63 -15.78 27.21
CA PHE A 532 7.72 -14.57 26.41
C PHE A 532 8.81 -14.70 25.35
N THR A 533 8.48 -14.49 24.11
CA THR A 533 9.43 -14.45 23.00
C THR A 533 9.45 -13.06 22.37
N PRO A 534 10.62 -12.52 21.98
CA PRO A 534 10.68 -11.28 21.20
C PRO A 534 9.89 -11.40 19.90
N ALA A 535 9.16 -10.34 19.53
CA ALA A 535 8.16 -10.34 18.46
C ALA A 535 6.97 -11.29 18.79
N PHE A 536 6.48 -11.20 20.03
CA PHE A 536 5.39 -12.04 20.55
C PHE A 536 4.19 -12.11 19.59
N TYR A 537 3.77 -10.97 19.02
CA TYR A 537 2.81 -10.91 17.92
C TYR A 537 3.58 -10.91 16.60
N GLY A 538 3.91 -12.10 16.13
CA GLY A 538 4.65 -12.32 14.88
C GLY A 538 3.75 -12.54 13.67
N PRO A 539 4.33 -12.88 12.51
CA PRO A 539 3.57 -13.09 11.26
C PRO A 539 2.64 -14.32 11.30
N LEU A 540 2.85 -15.23 12.25
CA LEU A 540 2.05 -16.45 12.44
C LEU A 540 1.18 -16.42 13.70
N TYR A 541 1.12 -15.28 14.40
CA TYR A 541 0.49 -15.19 15.72
C TYR A 541 -0.95 -15.72 15.75
N ASP A 542 -1.76 -15.42 14.76
CA ASP A 542 -3.17 -15.88 14.72
C ASP A 542 -3.30 -17.42 14.67
N ARG A 543 -2.25 -18.12 14.22
CA ARG A 543 -2.17 -19.59 14.26
C ARG A 543 -1.57 -20.12 15.55
N GLU A 544 -0.64 -19.35 16.15
CA GLU A 544 0.12 -19.73 17.33
C GLU A 544 -0.60 -19.39 18.64
N SER A 545 -1.56 -18.46 18.65
CA SER A 545 -2.18 -17.95 19.87
C SER A 545 -2.81 -19.04 20.75
N PRO A 546 -3.48 -20.10 20.25
CA PRO A 546 -3.98 -21.18 21.09
C PRO A 546 -2.87 -22.01 21.75
N ASP A 547 -1.75 -22.22 21.04
CA ASP A 547 -0.59 -22.93 21.59
C ASP A 547 0.08 -22.09 22.69
N ARG A 548 0.11 -20.76 22.54
CA ARG A 548 0.60 -19.84 23.57
C ARG A 548 -0.28 -19.85 24.82
N VAL A 549 -1.60 -20.02 24.68
CA VAL A 549 -2.51 -20.24 25.82
C VAL A 549 -2.19 -21.56 26.51
N THR A 550 -1.95 -22.63 25.75
CA THR A 550 -1.56 -23.94 26.29
C THR A 550 -0.22 -23.85 27.03
N GLN A 551 0.77 -23.14 26.48
CA GLN A 551 2.05 -22.89 27.14
C GLN A 551 1.87 -22.07 28.43
N LEU A 552 1.01 -21.05 28.43
CA LEU A 552 0.69 -20.30 29.65
C LEU A 552 0.06 -21.20 30.72
N ALA A 553 -0.88 -22.07 30.32
CA ALA A 553 -1.52 -23.02 31.21
C ALA A 553 -0.51 -23.94 31.88
N ALA A 554 0.39 -24.51 31.11
CA ALA A 554 1.43 -25.40 31.59
C ALA A 554 2.45 -24.69 32.51
N TYR A 555 2.86 -23.48 32.11
CA TYR A 555 3.73 -22.62 32.94
C TYR A 555 3.10 -22.31 34.31
N LEU A 556 1.81 -21.94 34.35
CA LEU A 556 1.13 -21.62 35.62
C LEU A 556 0.89 -22.85 36.49
N ALA A 557 0.80 -24.05 35.90
CA ALA A 557 0.71 -25.31 36.64
C ALA A 557 2.03 -25.67 37.33
N ASP A 558 3.17 -25.46 36.71
CA ASP A 558 4.51 -25.62 37.26
C ASP A 558 5.50 -24.61 36.65
N PRO A 559 5.67 -23.41 37.27
CA PRO A 559 6.59 -22.40 36.76
C PRO A 559 8.08 -22.79 36.76
N ASN A 560 8.43 -23.88 37.44
CA ASN A 560 9.79 -24.43 37.48
C ASN A 560 10.01 -25.63 36.54
N ASP A 561 9.00 -25.98 35.74
CA ASP A 561 9.18 -26.99 34.71
C ASP A 561 10.25 -26.52 33.71
N GLN A 562 11.26 -27.38 33.49
CA GLN A 562 12.37 -27.08 32.58
C GLN A 562 11.94 -26.80 31.12
N ALA A 563 10.75 -27.21 30.72
CA ALA A 563 10.21 -26.89 29.40
C ALA A 563 9.80 -25.42 29.27
N TYR A 564 9.47 -24.74 30.34
CA TYR A 564 8.94 -23.39 30.38
C TYR A 564 9.80 -22.39 31.16
N ASP A 565 10.69 -22.87 32.05
CA ASP A 565 11.67 -22.04 32.77
C ASP A 565 12.97 -21.91 31.96
N VAL A 566 12.85 -21.57 30.67
CA VAL A 566 14.02 -21.42 29.80
C VAL A 566 14.37 -19.94 29.66
N GLN A 567 15.61 -19.61 29.99
CA GLN A 567 16.21 -18.36 29.63
C GLN A 567 16.92 -18.53 28.29
N SER A 568 16.59 -17.67 27.33
CA SER A 568 17.18 -17.74 25.99
C SER A 568 17.90 -16.46 25.61
N MET A 569 18.97 -16.63 24.86
CA MET A 569 19.69 -15.57 24.19
C MET A 569 19.64 -15.83 22.69
N GLY A 570 19.84 -14.81 21.88
CA GLY A 570 19.89 -15.01 20.44
C GLY A 570 20.35 -13.79 19.68
N VAL A 571 20.65 -14.02 18.42
CA VAL A 571 20.99 -12.96 17.47
C VAL A 571 19.98 -12.98 16.33
N TYR A 572 19.40 -11.83 16.03
CA TYR A 572 18.62 -11.61 14.83
C TYR A 572 19.41 -10.75 13.86
N GLY A 573 19.51 -11.20 12.62
CA GLY A 573 20.08 -10.44 11.51
C GLY A 573 19.09 -10.31 10.36
N GLU A 574 19.00 -9.12 9.78
CA GLU A 574 18.19 -8.87 8.58
C GLU A 574 19.00 -8.04 7.58
N LEU A 575 18.90 -8.42 6.32
CA LEU A 575 19.47 -7.70 5.19
C LEU A 575 18.41 -7.52 4.11
N GLY A 576 18.31 -6.31 3.59
CA GLY A 576 17.52 -5.96 2.42
C GLY A 576 18.41 -5.40 1.31
N PHE A 577 18.11 -5.71 0.08
CA PHE A 577 18.72 -5.11 -1.09
C PHE A 577 17.64 -4.76 -2.09
N THR A 578 17.60 -3.50 -2.50
CA THR A 578 16.64 -3.01 -3.50
C THR A 578 17.39 -2.44 -4.68
N LEU A 579 17.20 -3.05 -5.85
CA LEU A 579 17.60 -2.46 -7.13
C LEU A 579 16.35 -1.83 -7.74
N GLU A 580 16.27 -0.51 -7.64
CA GLU A 580 15.12 0.25 -8.09
C GLU A 580 14.65 -0.15 -9.50
N ARG A 581 13.33 -0.29 -9.67
CA ARG A 581 12.65 -0.66 -10.92
C ARG A 581 12.96 -2.08 -11.44
N VAL A 582 13.73 -2.90 -10.72
CA VAL A 582 14.09 -4.25 -11.16
C VAL A 582 13.63 -5.30 -10.17
N PHE A 583 14.21 -5.35 -8.99
CA PHE A 583 13.87 -6.31 -7.97
C PHE A 583 14.29 -5.85 -6.58
N TYR A 584 13.72 -6.48 -5.57
CA TYR A 584 14.21 -6.41 -4.20
C TYR A 584 14.31 -7.82 -3.60
N ILE A 585 15.22 -7.97 -2.67
CA ILE A 585 15.35 -9.16 -1.83
C ILE A 585 15.55 -8.73 -0.38
N LYS A 586 14.86 -9.40 0.53
CA LYS A 586 14.99 -9.17 1.97
C LYS A 586 15.02 -10.53 2.68
N GLY A 587 15.89 -10.68 3.65
CA GLY A 587 15.98 -11.88 4.46
C GLY A 587 16.35 -11.55 5.87
N GLY A 588 15.70 -12.22 6.83
CA GLY A 588 15.97 -12.12 8.26
C GLY A 588 15.97 -13.47 8.91
N TYR A 589 16.89 -13.69 9.85
CA TYR A 589 16.98 -14.92 10.61
C TYR A 589 17.28 -14.66 12.07
N TYR A 590 16.52 -15.30 12.95
CA TYR A 590 16.73 -15.32 14.39
C TYR A 590 17.30 -16.68 14.80
N TRP A 591 18.47 -16.65 15.39
CA TRP A 591 19.13 -17.82 15.96
C TRP A 591 19.15 -17.71 17.48
N PRO A 592 18.24 -18.39 18.20
CA PRO A 592 18.25 -18.47 19.66
C PRO A 592 19.08 -19.63 20.15
N TRP A 593 19.47 -19.56 21.42
CA TRP A 593 20.06 -20.67 22.21
C TRP A 593 19.72 -20.51 23.69
N PRO A 594 19.67 -21.59 24.48
CA PRO A 594 19.51 -21.50 25.92
C PRO A 594 20.62 -20.66 26.57
N ALA A 595 20.27 -19.77 27.49
CA ALA A 595 21.25 -18.90 28.16
C ALA A 595 22.07 -19.70 29.17
N ASP A 596 21.49 -20.74 29.81
CA ASP A 596 22.20 -21.69 30.65
C ASP A 596 22.58 -22.93 29.83
N SER A 597 23.86 -23.27 29.86
CA SER A 597 24.36 -24.48 29.21
C SER A 597 23.92 -25.77 29.90
N ALA A 598 23.33 -25.67 31.09
CA ALA A 598 22.75 -26.79 31.83
C ALA A 598 21.30 -27.09 31.35
N ASP A 599 20.67 -26.19 30.64
CA ASP A 599 19.33 -26.41 30.10
C ASP A 599 19.34 -27.57 29.11
N PRO A 600 18.29 -28.42 29.12
CA PRO A 600 18.25 -29.55 28.21
C PRO A 600 18.12 -29.09 26.78
N LEU A 601 18.92 -29.66 25.87
CA LEU A 601 18.85 -29.37 24.44
C LEU A 601 17.48 -29.72 23.81
N SER A 602 16.68 -30.56 24.51
CA SER A 602 15.28 -30.84 24.16
C SER A 602 14.33 -29.64 24.36
N ALA A 603 14.77 -28.60 25.09
CA ALA A 603 14.05 -27.34 25.28
C ALA A 603 14.65 -26.18 24.46
N TRP A 604 15.37 -26.47 23.38
CA TRP A 604 15.95 -25.43 22.51
C TRP A 604 14.88 -24.52 21.97
N PRO A 605 14.98 -23.17 22.11
CA PRO A 605 13.99 -22.23 21.65
C PRO A 605 13.86 -22.19 20.12
N ASP A 606 12.69 -21.88 19.60
CA ASP A 606 12.46 -21.85 18.16
C ASP A 606 13.17 -20.69 17.47
N ASP A 607 13.83 -21.04 16.38
CA ASP A 607 14.40 -20.10 15.42
C ASP A 607 13.34 -19.60 14.44
N THR A 608 13.55 -18.43 13.86
CA THR A 608 12.62 -17.87 12.86
C THR A 608 13.33 -17.40 11.60
N LEU A 609 12.77 -17.71 10.45
CA LEU A 609 13.25 -17.27 9.15
C LEU A 609 12.17 -16.40 8.47
N HIS A 610 12.63 -15.30 7.89
CA HIS A 610 11.89 -14.50 6.94
C HIS A 610 12.66 -14.35 5.64
N LEU A 611 12.00 -14.56 4.50
CA LEU A 611 12.55 -14.29 3.17
C LEU A 611 11.49 -13.59 2.32
N GLU A 612 11.90 -12.59 1.57
CA GLU A 612 11.06 -11.88 0.62
C GLU A 612 11.86 -11.59 -0.65
N LEU A 613 11.27 -11.86 -1.81
CA LEU A 613 11.81 -11.56 -3.11
C LEU A 613 10.71 -10.93 -3.96
N GLY A 614 10.97 -9.80 -4.58
CA GLY A 614 10.04 -9.16 -5.52
C GLY A 614 10.71 -8.77 -6.81
N ILE A 615 10.06 -9.04 -7.93
CA ILE A 615 10.41 -8.56 -9.26
C ILE A 615 9.42 -7.47 -9.63
N LEU A 616 9.93 -6.27 -9.90
CA LEU A 616 9.10 -5.10 -10.18
C LEU A 616 8.64 -5.10 -11.65
N LYS A 617 7.43 -4.61 -11.90
CA LYS A 617 6.87 -4.51 -13.25
C LYS A 617 7.69 -3.53 -14.08
N GLY A 618 8.14 -3.93 -15.26
CA GLY A 618 8.77 -3.03 -16.23
C GLY A 618 9.91 -3.63 -17.03
N LEU A 619 11.01 -4.02 -16.41
CA LEU A 619 12.23 -4.45 -17.13
C LEU A 619 12.17 -5.92 -17.60
N LEU A 620 11.57 -6.78 -16.78
CA LEU A 620 11.47 -8.21 -17.09
C LEU A 620 10.09 -8.54 -17.68
N PRO A 621 9.96 -9.63 -18.47
CA PRO A 621 8.69 -10.03 -19.06
C PRO A 621 7.68 -10.58 -18.05
N LEU A 622 8.05 -10.67 -16.80
CA LEU A 622 7.20 -11.09 -15.68
C LEU A 622 7.51 -10.24 -14.45
N TYR A 623 6.55 -10.15 -13.54
CA TYR A 623 6.72 -9.49 -12.24
C TYR A 623 5.98 -10.28 -11.16
N GLY A 624 6.24 -9.95 -9.89
CA GLY A 624 5.58 -10.61 -8.78
C GLY A 624 6.44 -10.63 -7.54
N SER A 625 5.97 -11.28 -6.49
CA SER A 625 6.70 -11.43 -5.24
C SER A 625 6.48 -12.79 -4.59
N ILE A 626 7.44 -13.20 -3.79
CA ILE A 626 7.39 -14.39 -2.96
C ILE A 626 7.81 -13.96 -1.56
N SER A 627 7.03 -14.36 -0.56
CA SER A 627 7.32 -14.16 0.86
C SER A 627 7.18 -15.47 1.61
N LEU A 628 8.10 -15.73 2.50
CA LEU A 628 8.13 -16.91 3.34
C LEU A 628 8.47 -16.50 4.78
N ASP A 629 7.62 -16.89 5.72
CA ASP A 629 7.88 -16.82 7.15
C ASP A 629 7.79 -18.24 7.72
N ARG A 630 8.79 -18.64 8.51
CA ARG A 630 8.87 -19.98 9.11
C ARG A 630 9.38 -19.88 10.55
N VAL A 631 8.65 -20.49 11.47
CA VAL A 631 9.07 -20.71 12.84
C VAL A 631 9.53 -22.14 12.99
N GLY A 632 10.69 -22.36 13.59
CA GLY A 632 11.31 -23.67 13.80
C GLY A 632 11.81 -24.32 12.51
N ILE A 633 13.07 -24.09 12.19
CA ILE A 633 13.79 -24.75 11.09
C ILE A 633 14.89 -25.65 11.65
N ALA A 634 15.82 -25.07 12.39
CA ALA A 634 16.94 -25.77 12.99
C ALA A 634 16.61 -26.27 14.39
N ALA A 635 15.86 -25.51 15.17
CA ALA A 635 15.52 -25.83 16.54
C ALA A 635 14.80 -27.19 16.70
N PRO A 636 13.77 -27.54 15.90
CA PRO A 636 13.14 -28.86 15.98
C PRO A 636 14.12 -30.01 15.76
N GLN A 637 15.05 -29.87 14.81
CA GLN A 637 16.06 -30.89 14.55
C GLN A 637 17.03 -31.06 15.72
N ILE A 638 17.38 -29.94 16.39
CA ILE A 638 18.20 -29.98 17.59
C ILE A 638 17.46 -30.72 18.71
N ARG A 639 16.19 -30.41 18.94
CA ARG A 639 15.36 -31.05 19.98
C ARG A 639 15.15 -32.53 19.72
N ILE A 640 14.80 -32.92 18.47
CA ILE A 640 14.63 -34.32 18.06
C ILE A 640 15.92 -35.12 18.27
N ASN A 641 17.08 -34.61 17.88
CA ASN A 641 18.36 -35.24 18.05
C ASN A 641 18.74 -35.41 19.53
N ASN A 642 18.10 -34.65 20.43
CA ASN A 642 18.34 -34.68 21.87
C ASN A 642 17.16 -35.28 22.65
N GLY A 643 16.32 -36.08 22.01
CA GLY A 643 15.31 -36.91 22.64
C GLY A 643 13.90 -36.36 22.71
N SER A 644 13.61 -35.22 22.03
CA SER A 644 12.25 -34.77 21.84
C SER A 644 11.46 -35.75 20.96
N SER A 645 10.20 -35.95 21.26
CA SER A 645 9.27 -36.80 20.50
C SER A 645 8.52 -36.02 19.41
N GLU A 646 8.86 -34.73 19.18
CA GLU A 646 8.24 -33.95 18.14
C GLU A 646 8.60 -34.47 16.75
N GLU A 647 7.69 -34.27 15.77
CA GLU A 647 7.92 -34.59 14.38
C GLU A 647 8.13 -33.30 13.60
N PHE A 648 9.20 -33.25 12.81
CA PHE A 648 9.46 -32.10 11.95
C PHE A 648 8.79 -32.28 10.59
N ASN A 649 7.89 -31.36 10.28
CA ASN A 649 7.33 -31.19 8.94
C ASN A 649 7.54 -29.76 8.48
N PHE A 650 8.24 -29.55 7.36
CA PHE A 650 8.48 -28.20 6.85
C PHE A 650 7.16 -27.50 6.42
N PHE A 651 6.18 -28.27 5.93
CA PHE A 651 4.88 -27.77 5.51
C PHE A 651 3.81 -28.00 6.56
N ASP A 652 3.93 -27.32 7.68
CA ASP A 652 2.98 -27.34 8.79
C ASP A 652 2.43 -25.93 9.10
N GLY A 653 1.66 -25.77 10.17
CA GLY A 653 1.07 -24.49 10.61
C GLY A 653 2.07 -23.38 10.86
N ASN A 654 3.34 -23.73 11.12
CA ASN A 654 4.42 -22.79 11.37
C ASN A 654 5.06 -22.21 10.09
N LEU A 655 4.49 -22.49 8.92
CA LEU A 655 4.90 -21.95 7.63
C LEU A 655 3.83 -21.01 7.08
N ARG A 656 4.19 -19.76 6.82
CA ARG A 656 3.47 -18.86 5.90
C ARG A 656 4.25 -18.76 4.62
N PHE A 657 3.64 -19.16 3.54
CA PHE A 657 4.16 -18.93 2.20
C PHE A 657 3.14 -18.14 1.40
N THR A 658 3.57 -17.08 0.74
CA THR A 658 2.75 -16.30 -0.18
C THR A 658 3.57 -15.99 -1.40
N GLY A 659 3.10 -16.36 -2.57
CA GLY A 659 3.80 -16.09 -3.81
C GLY A 659 2.82 -15.74 -4.92
N GLU A 660 3.21 -14.78 -5.74
CA GLU A 660 2.51 -14.44 -6.96
C GLU A 660 3.52 -14.16 -8.06
N ILE A 661 3.30 -14.77 -9.22
CA ILE A 661 4.05 -14.51 -10.45
C ILE A 661 3.05 -14.12 -11.52
N VAL A 662 3.24 -12.98 -12.14
CA VAL A 662 2.36 -12.41 -13.15
C VAL A 662 3.09 -12.30 -14.48
N TYR A 663 2.49 -12.81 -15.53
CA TYR A 663 2.94 -12.67 -16.90
C TYR A 663 1.96 -11.77 -17.67
N PRO A 664 2.34 -10.54 -18.02
CA PRO A 664 1.53 -9.63 -18.82
C PRO A 664 1.54 -10.09 -20.29
N PHE A 665 0.50 -10.84 -20.68
CA PHE A 665 0.36 -11.34 -22.04
C PHE A 665 0.07 -10.22 -23.05
N SER A 666 -0.71 -9.22 -22.62
CA SER A 666 -1.01 -8.01 -23.39
C SER A 666 -1.26 -6.84 -22.44
N PRO A 667 -1.38 -5.61 -22.93
CA PRO A 667 -1.76 -4.48 -22.08
C PRO A 667 -3.07 -4.68 -21.30
N LEU A 668 -3.95 -5.56 -21.79
CA LEU A 668 -5.28 -5.83 -21.22
C LEU A 668 -5.38 -7.13 -20.45
N LEU A 669 -4.44 -8.05 -20.65
CA LEU A 669 -4.56 -9.42 -20.16
C LEU A 669 -3.29 -9.85 -19.47
N GLU A 670 -3.41 -10.25 -18.24
CA GLU A 670 -2.34 -10.85 -17.44
C GLU A 670 -2.72 -12.24 -16.97
N PHE A 671 -1.76 -13.14 -16.97
CA PHE A 671 -1.87 -14.43 -16.32
C PHE A 671 -1.11 -14.40 -15.01
N ALA A 672 -1.77 -14.77 -13.92
CA ALA A 672 -1.15 -14.84 -12.61
C ALA A 672 -1.22 -16.26 -12.06
N LEU A 673 -0.12 -16.70 -11.48
CA LEU A 673 -0.04 -17.88 -10.64
C LEU A 673 0.17 -17.40 -9.20
N GLN A 674 -0.78 -17.70 -8.34
CA GLN A 674 -0.66 -17.46 -6.91
C GLN A 674 -0.51 -18.77 -6.16
N ALA A 675 0.31 -18.77 -5.13
CA ALA A 675 0.43 -19.88 -4.20
C ALA A 675 0.52 -19.33 -2.77
N THR A 676 -0.24 -19.92 -1.86
CA THR A 676 -0.21 -19.56 -0.43
C THR A 676 -0.47 -20.79 0.43
N THR A 677 -0.07 -20.73 1.68
CA THR A 677 -0.46 -21.72 2.69
C THR A 677 -1.60 -21.18 3.52
N ASN A 678 -2.70 -21.91 3.60
CA ASN A 678 -3.83 -21.63 4.47
C ASN A 678 -3.94 -22.71 5.54
N VAL A 679 -4.35 -22.33 6.74
CA VAL A 679 -4.61 -23.27 7.83
C VAL A 679 -6.07 -23.17 8.23
N VAL A 680 -6.77 -24.29 8.20
CA VAL A 680 -8.18 -24.38 8.59
C VAL A 680 -8.38 -25.60 9.49
N GLY A 681 -8.93 -25.38 10.67
CA GLY A 681 -9.13 -26.46 11.65
C GLY A 681 -7.84 -27.19 12.05
N GLY A 682 -6.71 -26.47 12.11
CA GLY A 682 -5.39 -27.02 12.40
C GLY A 682 -4.70 -27.75 11.25
N ASN A 683 -5.36 -27.88 10.10
CA ASN A 683 -4.76 -28.50 8.91
C ASN A 683 -4.20 -27.46 7.94
N VAL A 684 -3.01 -27.74 7.40
CA VAL A 684 -2.36 -26.88 6.39
C VAL A 684 -2.79 -27.28 4.99
N TYR A 685 -3.29 -26.32 4.25
CA TYR A 685 -3.71 -26.49 2.86
C TYR A 685 -2.87 -25.58 1.95
N PRO A 686 -2.08 -26.15 1.02
CA PRO A 686 -1.51 -25.35 -0.05
C PRO A 686 -2.65 -24.87 -0.96
N SER A 687 -2.78 -23.57 -1.11
CA SER A 687 -3.73 -22.95 -2.04
C SER A 687 -2.97 -22.49 -3.27
N ILE A 688 -3.36 -22.99 -4.43
CA ILE A 688 -2.82 -22.61 -5.73
C ILE A 688 -3.96 -22.02 -6.55
N SER A 689 -3.75 -20.83 -7.08
CA SER A 689 -4.71 -20.13 -7.93
C SER A 689 -4.08 -19.83 -9.27
N ILE A 690 -4.75 -20.22 -10.34
CA ILE A 690 -4.41 -19.82 -11.72
C ILE A 690 -5.45 -18.79 -12.13
N LEU A 691 -5.01 -17.59 -12.43
CA LEU A 691 -5.86 -16.43 -12.60
C LEU A 691 -5.61 -15.77 -13.93
N THR A 692 -6.66 -15.36 -14.57
CA THR A 692 -6.64 -14.44 -15.70
C THR A 692 -7.13 -13.09 -15.18
N ARG A 693 -6.32 -12.07 -15.32
CA ARG A 693 -6.65 -10.69 -14.94
C ARG A 693 -6.87 -9.87 -16.17
N LEU A 694 -7.95 -9.13 -16.17
CA LEU A 694 -8.20 -8.09 -17.14
C LEU A 694 -7.74 -6.77 -16.51
N ASN A 695 -6.59 -6.30 -16.99
CA ASN A 695 -6.06 -4.98 -16.66
C ASN A 695 -6.29 -4.08 -17.86
N GLY A 696 -6.50 -2.87 -17.58
CA GLY A 696 -6.51 -1.89 -18.57
C GLY A 696 -5.41 -0.89 -18.41
#